data_a65890ddc2f749e1e69a94efcd568e74
#
_entry.id   a65890ddc2f749e1e69a94efcd568e74
#
_cell.length_a   1.000
_cell.length_b   1.000
_cell.length_c   1.000
_cell.angle_alpha   90.00
_cell.angle_beta   90.00
_cell.angle_gamma   90.00
#
_symmetry.space_group_name_H-M   'P 1'
#
loop_
_entity.id
_entity.type
_entity.pdbx_description
1 polymer ?
#
loop_
_entity_poly.entity_id
_entity_poly.type
_entity_poly.pdbx_seq_one_letter_code
_entity_poly.pdbx_strand_id
1 'polypeptide(L)'
;MTHTSKIALLFLVLPVLLVGQTGTLKKANKYYSTQAYAQAIPLYEKVYKKDSSNKTILANLGDCYRLTNNPSGQLKCYGGLVKNGNAESIHKLYYGQALMESGKGDEAKSYFEQFTTDARGKELASSFEKMKMYTKNMDAYSVNEVAYNSPQADFCAVLFNATVVFASSRDKTKWINNRHGWTNSNYLNLYTTEKSSGIDLKPSEFMGNLNSKYNDGPICFTSDFNTMYFTRNNYSKKAVSAEGTYKLKIFEASMNVNGLERVTELSFNNNNYNCAHPSISADGNDLYFASDMEGGKGGMDIYKSHKGTDGTWGTPENLGDKVNTAGNEVFPFIAANNLLYFSSNGHDGMGGLDIYETKIKDGKAGRIYNMGQPVNSKDDDFGIFLGPDNKTGFISSNRKNGGMDDDIYDFQILRDVKRGKEVKLITKDKTSGELLANTLIKINADTVRTDDKGEVNTTVEEDVQYKLAVEKTDYYNLEDSMSTQTSAEESFTKDLLLEKDPKLALVGLVTDLKNGQPLEGVKMTIKELPSNAEFDNYTTSAAGDYRKALKGKKIGDKISYSIKLEKEKYLTKELTFIYDVKTPGDIKLNETMDLKMGQVAVGMDLAKMIDIKPIYFDLGKSNIRKDAAIELDKVVAVMKEYKNMFVELGAHTDCRGAKAANAALSGKRAKASETYIEKAGIDKARISSKGYGESKLLNGCACEGKVKPTCTEDEHAKNRRTEFIITKLK
;
A
#
# COMPACT_ATOMS: atom_id res chain seq x y z
N MET A 1 0.19 73.32 -60.14
CA MET A 1 -0.30 72.02 -60.68
C MET A 1 0.74 70.99 -60.50
N THR A 2 0.71 70.17 -59.41
CA THR A 2 1.46 68.88 -59.31
C THR A 2 1.44 68.31 -57.93
N HIS A 3 0.30 68.37 -57.18
CA HIS A 3 0.30 67.65 -55.85
C HIS A 3 -0.96 66.80 -55.61
N THR A 4 -1.85 66.64 -56.58
CA THR A 4 -3.10 65.88 -56.37
C THR A 4 -3.09 64.44 -56.94
N SER A 5 -2.09 64.07 -57.77
CA SER A 5 -2.05 62.73 -58.38
C SER A 5 -1.33 61.66 -57.62
N LYS A 6 -0.58 61.99 -56.54
CA LYS A 6 0.12 60.98 -55.73
C LYS A 6 -0.69 60.38 -54.55
N ILE A 7 -1.74 61.10 -54.10
CA ILE A 7 -2.59 60.66 -52.98
C ILE A 7 -3.66 59.62 -53.43
N ALA A 8 -4.12 59.68 -54.63
CA ALA A 8 -5.14 58.76 -55.19
C ALA A 8 -4.55 57.35 -55.44
N LEU A 9 -3.22 57.19 -55.67
CA LEU A 9 -2.60 55.92 -55.90
C LEU A 9 -2.34 55.15 -54.58
N LEU A 10 -2.19 55.89 -53.43
CA LEU A 10 -1.97 55.29 -52.13
C LEU A 10 -3.24 54.66 -51.52
N PHE A 11 -4.40 55.24 -51.82
CA PHE A 11 -5.72 54.76 -51.35
C PHE A 11 -6.22 53.52 -52.11
N LEU A 12 -5.78 53.26 -53.34
CA LEU A 12 -6.14 52.08 -54.11
C LEU A 12 -5.30 50.83 -53.76
N VAL A 13 -4.08 51.01 -53.21
CA VAL A 13 -3.20 49.89 -52.85
C VAL A 13 -3.52 49.34 -51.47
N LEU A 14 -4.01 50.17 -50.53
CA LEU A 14 -4.35 49.70 -49.16
C LEU A 14 -5.50 48.68 -49.12
N PRO A 15 -6.65 48.91 -49.80
CA PRO A 15 -7.74 47.93 -49.77
C PRO A 15 -7.41 46.63 -50.49
N VAL A 16 -6.56 46.64 -51.54
CA VAL A 16 -6.13 45.44 -52.23
C VAL A 16 -5.20 44.59 -51.41
N LEU A 17 -4.33 45.19 -50.60
CA LEU A 17 -3.47 44.50 -49.65
C LEU A 17 -4.28 43.88 -48.51
N LEU A 18 -5.28 44.57 -47.98
CA LEU A 18 -6.19 44.07 -46.95
C LEU A 18 -7.07 42.91 -47.47
N VAL A 19 -7.62 43.01 -48.67
CA VAL A 19 -8.43 41.97 -49.31
C VAL A 19 -7.56 40.74 -49.61
N GLY A 20 -6.33 40.91 -50.08
CA GLY A 20 -5.41 39.80 -50.30
C GLY A 20 -4.98 39.09 -49.01
N GLN A 21 -4.88 39.82 -47.90
CA GLN A 21 -4.55 39.26 -46.56
C GLN A 21 -5.72 38.47 -45.98
N THR A 22 -6.96 38.97 -46.10
CA THR A 22 -8.17 38.24 -45.65
C THR A 22 -8.38 36.96 -46.46
N GLY A 23 -8.13 36.97 -47.76
CA GLY A 23 -8.21 35.77 -48.62
C GLY A 23 -7.17 34.71 -48.26
N THR A 24 -5.91 35.10 -47.95
CA THR A 24 -4.84 34.19 -47.52
C THR A 24 -5.16 33.56 -46.16
N LEU A 25 -5.60 34.36 -45.18
CA LEU A 25 -6.01 33.89 -43.87
C LEU A 25 -7.21 32.94 -43.93
N LYS A 26 -8.22 33.28 -44.72
CA LYS A 26 -9.38 32.41 -44.94
C LYS A 26 -8.98 31.04 -45.50
N LYS A 27 -8.02 31.00 -46.43
CA LYS A 27 -7.49 29.75 -47.00
C LYS A 27 -6.67 28.98 -45.97
N ALA A 28 -5.85 29.65 -45.15
CA ALA A 28 -5.08 29.03 -44.07
C ALA A 28 -6.02 28.37 -43.05
N ASN A 29 -7.03 29.10 -42.58
CA ASN A 29 -8.03 28.59 -41.64
C ASN A 29 -8.80 27.39 -42.21
N LYS A 30 -9.12 27.37 -43.50
CA LYS A 30 -9.74 26.22 -44.16
C LYS A 30 -8.82 25.01 -44.12
N TYR A 31 -7.56 25.16 -44.44
CA TYR A 31 -6.60 24.04 -44.35
C TYR A 31 -6.42 23.55 -42.91
N TYR A 32 -6.35 24.46 -41.95
CA TYR A 32 -6.29 24.14 -40.54
C TYR A 32 -7.51 23.31 -40.08
N SER A 33 -8.72 23.79 -40.40
CA SER A 33 -9.97 23.10 -39.99
C SER A 33 -10.17 21.73 -40.66
N THR A 34 -9.51 21.50 -41.82
CA THR A 34 -9.54 20.21 -42.52
C THR A 34 -8.28 19.39 -42.24
N GLN A 35 -7.51 19.72 -41.20
CA GLN A 35 -6.30 19.02 -40.75
C GLN A 35 -5.18 18.97 -41.84
N ALA A 36 -5.20 19.86 -42.79
CA ALA A 36 -4.15 19.98 -43.82
C ALA A 36 -3.03 20.94 -43.32
N TYR A 37 -2.40 20.58 -42.20
CA TYR A 37 -1.51 21.46 -41.44
C TYR A 37 -0.27 21.88 -42.22
N ALA A 38 0.38 20.95 -42.94
CA ALA A 38 1.53 21.26 -43.77
C ALA A 38 1.20 22.27 -44.90
N GLN A 39 -0.05 22.29 -45.37
CA GLN A 39 -0.54 23.28 -46.36
C GLN A 39 -0.94 24.61 -45.70
N ALA A 40 -1.35 24.57 -44.41
CA ALA A 40 -1.71 25.79 -43.67
C ALA A 40 -0.47 26.60 -43.26
N ILE A 41 0.64 25.96 -42.89
CA ILE A 41 1.89 26.58 -42.38
C ILE A 41 2.34 27.74 -43.30
N PRO A 42 2.64 27.57 -44.61
CA PRO A 42 3.20 28.64 -45.42
C PRO A 42 2.21 29.81 -45.60
N LEU A 43 0.91 29.55 -45.47
CA LEU A 43 -0.10 30.62 -45.54
C LEU A 43 -0.17 31.41 -44.24
N TYR A 44 -0.14 30.71 -43.07
CA TYR A 44 -0.07 31.39 -41.77
C TYR A 44 1.24 32.18 -41.64
N GLU A 45 2.41 31.61 -42.03
CA GLU A 45 3.67 32.33 -42.02
C GLU A 45 3.64 33.63 -42.86
N LYS A 46 3.01 33.56 -44.03
CA LYS A 46 2.84 34.74 -44.89
C LYS A 46 2.00 35.84 -44.23
N VAL A 47 0.98 35.47 -43.48
CA VAL A 47 0.14 36.43 -42.73
C VAL A 47 0.88 36.89 -41.48
N TYR A 48 1.55 35.99 -40.73
CA TYR A 48 2.36 36.29 -39.55
C TYR A 48 3.47 37.30 -39.80
N LYS A 49 4.15 37.22 -40.98
CA LYS A 49 5.16 38.20 -41.36
C LYS A 49 4.61 39.65 -41.45
N LYS A 50 3.31 39.81 -41.63
CA LYS A 50 2.66 41.13 -41.74
C LYS A 50 2.07 41.58 -40.40
N ASP A 51 1.62 40.64 -39.57
CA ASP A 51 1.02 40.88 -38.27
C ASP A 51 1.53 39.80 -37.28
N SER A 52 2.71 40.04 -36.70
CA SER A 52 3.38 39.12 -35.81
C SER A 52 2.81 39.11 -34.38
N SER A 53 1.85 40.01 -34.09
CA SER A 53 1.23 40.09 -32.78
C SER A 53 -0.12 39.39 -32.68
N ASN A 54 -0.65 38.92 -33.79
CA ASN A 54 -1.96 38.30 -33.86
C ASN A 54 -2.00 36.95 -33.16
N LYS A 55 -2.66 36.91 -31.97
CA LYS A 55 -2.71 35.74 -31.11
C LYS A 55 -3.29 34.48 -31.78
N THR A 56 -4.35 34.66 -32.61
CA THR A 56 -5.00 33.53 -33.28
C THR A 56 -4.08 32.90 -34.33
N ILE A 57 -3.35 33.74 -35.07
CA ILE A 57 -2.38 33.25 -36.07
C ILE A 57 -1.23 32.54 -35.40
N LEU A 58 -0.70 33.08 -34.27
CA LEU A 58 0.34 32.44 -33.47
C LEU A 58 -0.12 31.10 -32.93
N ALA A 59 -1.33 31.01 -32.36
CA ALA A 59 -1.88 29.78 -31.81
C ALA A 59 -2.03 28.71 -32.92
N ASN A 60 -2.75 29.02 -33.99
CA ASN A 60 -2.99 28.07 -35.08
C ASN A 60 -1.71 27.65 -35.80
N LEU A 61 -0.73 28.56 -35.97
CA LEU A 61 0.57 28.23 -36.54
C LEU A 61 1.40 27.37 -35.59
N GLY A 62 1.34 27.64 -34.27
CA GLY A 62 1.95 26.83 -33.26
C GLY A 62 1.40 25.40 -33.26
N ASP A 63 0.07 25.25 -33.33
CA ASP A 63 -0.60 23.95 -33.47
C ASP A 63 -0.20 23.23 -34.77
N CYS A 64 -0.12 23.94 -35.89
CA CYS A 64 0.37 23.33 -37.13
C CYS A 64 1.79 22.78 -36.98
N TYR A 65 2.69 23.54 -36.36
CA TYR A 65 4.06 23.08 -36.11
C TYR A 65 4.11 21.91 -35.12
N ARG A 66 3.29 21.94 -34.06
CA ARG A 66 3.19 20.84 -33.10
C ARG A 66 2.70 19.55 -33.78
N LEU A 67 1.64 19.65 -34.58
CA LEU A 67 1.06 18.49 -35.26
C LEU A 67 1.86 18.01 -36.47
N THR A 68 2.90 18.74 -36.88
CA THR A 68 3.87 18.33 -37.93
C THR A 68 5.28 18.13 -37.37
N ASN A 69 5.41 17.88 -36.06
CA ASN A 69 6.67 17.61 -35.34
C ASN A 69 7.80 18.60 -35.65
N ASN A 70 7.49 19.91 -35.50
CA ASN A 70 8.49 20.98 -35.68
C ASN A 70 8.71 21.77 -34.36
N PRO A 71 9.59 21.29 -33.47
CA PRO A 71 9.84 21.93 -32.16
C PRO A 71 10.29 23.39 -32.25
N SER A 72 11.11 23.73 -33.25
CA SER A 72 11.59 25.10 -33.46
C SER A 72 10.42 26.08 -33.79
N GLY A 73 9.49 25.62 -34.62
CA GLY A 73 8.27 26.37 -34.94
C GLY A 73 7.35 26.54 -33.74
N GLN A 74 7.18 25.47 -32.96
CA GLN A 74 6.43 25.45 -31.69
C GLN A 74 6.99 26.48 -30.71
N LEU A 75 8.29 26.41 -30.41
CA LEU A 75 8.99 27.33 -29.50
C LEU A 75 8.77 28.81 -29.93
N LYS A 76 8.87 29.11 -31.22
CA LYS A 76 8.68 30.44 -31.72
C LYS A 76 7.24 30.94 -31.51
N CYS A 77 6.25 30.12 -31.83
CA CYS A 77 4.85 30.53 -31.80
C CYS A 77 4.29 30.58 -30.37
N TYR A 78 4.43 29.49 -29.59
CA TYR A 78 3.93 29.45 -28.22
C TYR A 78 4.76 30.37 -27.30
N GLY A 79 6.07 30.45 -27.48
CA GLY A 79 6.91 31.43 -26.78
C GLY A 79 6.51 32.87 -27.08
N GLY A 80 6.12 33.18 -28.33
CA GLY A 80 5.54 34.44 -28.68
C GLY A 80 4.22 34.75 -27.96
N LEU A 81 3.33 33.79 -27.84
CA LEU A 81 2.09 33.92 -27.07
C LEU A 81 2.35 34.18 -25.60
N VAL A 82 3.29 33.40 -24.97
CA VAL A 82 3.68 33.58 -23.59
C VAL A 82 4.29 34.97 -23.35
N LYS A 83 5.26 35.38 -24.19
CA LYS A 83 5.94 36.68 -24.05
C LYS A 83 4.97 37.85 -24.14
N ASN A 84 3.96 37.75 -25.00
CA ASN A 84 2.98 38.80 -25.22
C ASN A 84 1.81 38.77 -24.24
N GLY A 85 1.80 37.85 -23.24
CA GLY A 85 0.70 37.70 -22.30
C GLY A 85 -0.59 37.16 -22.89
N ASN A 86 -0.54 36.55 -24.07
CA ASN A 86 -1.69 36.04 -24.84
C ASN A 86 -1.83 34.51 -24.79
N ALA A 87 -0.98 33.82 -24.03
CA ALA A 87 -1.03 32.37 -23.89
C ALA A 87 -2.18 31.95 -23.01
N GLU A 88 -3.02 31.05 -23.51
CA GLU A 88 -3.99 30.28 -22.72
C GLU A 88 -3.26 29.17 -21.96
N SER A 89 -3.92 28.54 -21.00
CA SER A 89 -3.34 27.47 -20.17
C SER A 89 -2.71 26.36 -21.03
N ILE A 90 -3.44 25.89 -22.05
CA ILE A 90 -2.98 24.83 -22.95
C ILE A 90 -1.74 25.24 -23.78
N HIS A 91 -1.60 26.51 -24.15
CA HIS A 91 -0.43 26.99 -24.87
C HIS A 91 0.84 26.96 -23.99
N LYS A 92 0.69 27.12 -22.67
CA LYS A 92 1.81 26.95 -21.71
C LYS A 92 2.27 25.50 -21.63
N LEU A 93 1.32 24.55 -21.62
CA LEU A 93 1.65 23.12 -21.67
C LEU A 93 2.44 22.79 -22.93
N TYR A 94 1.94 23.19 -24.11
CA TYR A 94 2.62 22.94 -25.39
C TYR A 94 3.96 23.66 -25.51
N TYR A 95 4.11 24.83 -24.89
CA TYR A 95 5.39 25.52 -24.82
C TYR A 95 6.38 24.77 -23.94
N GLY A 96 5.93 24.24 -22.78
CA GLY A 96 6.71 23.39 -21.91
C GLY A 96 7.20 22.11 -22.63
N GLN A 97 6.31 21.44 -23.39
CA GLN A 97 6.67 20.27 -24.19
C GLN A 97 7.75 20.61 -25.22
N ALA A 98 7.58 21.69 -25.99
CA ALA A 98 8.55 22.13 -26.98
C ALA A 98 9.92 22.53 -26.37
N LEU A 99 9.92 23.09 -25.15
CA LEU A 99 11.14 23.35 -24.38
C LEU A 99 11.83 22.03 -23.97
N MET A 100 11.07 21.04 -23.52
CA MET A 100 11.60 19.73 -23.12
C MET A 100 12.25 19.01 -24.30
N GLU A 101 11.59 18.92 -25.46
CA GLU A 101 12.09 18.37 -26.72
C GLU A 101 13.38 19.11 -27.19
N SER A 102 13.47 20.41 -26.90
CA SER A 102 14.63 21.24 -27.23
C SER A 102 15.77 21.17 -26.21
N GLY A 103 15.67 20.30 -25.20
CA GLY A 103 16.67 20.11 -24.15
C GLY A 103 16.70 21.20 -23.07
N LYS A 104 15.65 22.04 -22.96
CA LYS A 104 15.52 23.10 -21.96
C LYS A 104 14.61 22.70 -20.80
N GLY A 105 14.97 21.59 -20.16
CA GLY A 105 14.15 20.94 -19.13
C GLY A 105 13.80 21.83 -17.95
N ASP A 106 14.75 22.59 -17.39
CA ASP A 106 14.49 23.46 -16.23
C ASP A 106 13.44 24.54 -16.54
N GLU A 107 13.47 25.10 -17.76
CA GLU A 107 12.45 26.05 -18.18
C GLU A 107 11.10 25.36 -18.38
N ALA A 108 11.08 24.15 -18.97
CA ALA A 108 9.89 23.36 -19.23
C ALA A 108 9.10 23.06 -17.96
N LYS A 109 9.78 22.60 -16.88
CA LYS A 109 9.18 22.29 -15.58
C LYS A 109 8.29 23.43 -15.06
N SER A 110 8.80 24.68 -15.15
CA SER A 110 8.05 25.86 -14.68
C SER A 110 6.73 26.08 -15.43
N TYR A 111 6.66 25.73 -16.72
CA TYR A 111 5.43 25.85 -17.50
C TYR A 111 4.47 24.69 -17.24
N PHE A 112 4.96 23.50 -16.97
CA PHE A 112 4.14 22.38 -16.55
C PHE A 112 3.48 22.62 -15.20
N GLU A 113 4.21 23.15 -14.21
CA GLU A 113 3.67 23.54 -12.91
C GLU A 113 2.57 24.63 -13.01
N GLN A 114 2.64 25.49 -14.01
CA GLN A 114 1.61 26.50 -14.28
C GLN A 114 0.36 25.94 -14.97
N PHE A 115 0.42 24.73 -15.52
CA PHE A 115 -0.71 24.09 -16.17
C PHE A 115 -1.50 23.27 -15.16
N THR A 116 -2.68 23.75 -14.79
CA THR A 116 -3.54 23.14 -13.76
C THR A 116 -4.92 22.73 -14.28
N THR A 117 -5.10 22.72 -15.60
CA THR A 117 -6.39 22.39 -16.23
C THR A 117 -6.73 20.91 -16.11
N ASP A 118 -5.71 20.05 -16.19
CA ASP A 118 -5.81 18.60 -16.00
C ASP A 118 -4.50 18.04 -15.41
N ALA A 119 -4.43 16.73 -15.23
CA ALA A 119 -3.31 16.07 -14.55
C ALA A 119 -1.97 16.17 -15.30
N ARG A 120 -1.95 16.41 -16.62
CA ARG A 120 -0.73 16.43 -17.45
C ARG A 120 0.34 17.38 -16.93
N GLY A 121 -0.06 18.56 -16.45
CA GLY A 121 0.91 19.53 -15.89
C GLY A 121 1.69 18.95 -14.71
N LYS A 122 0.99 18.32 -13.76
CA LYS A 122 1.59 17.67 -12.59
C LYS A 122 2.44 16.45 -12.99
N GLU A 123 1.93 15.60 -13.87
CA GLU A 123 2.64 14.40 -14.32
C GLU A 123 3.95 14.77 -15.02
N LEU A 124 3.91 15.68 -16.03
CA LEU A 124 5.11 16.11 -16.74
C LEU A 124 6.09 16.88 -15.85
N ALA A 125 5.61 17.66 -14.88
CA ALA A 125 6.51 18.31 -13.90
C ALA A 125 7.22 17.28 -13.01
N SER A 126 6.54 16.18 -12.63
CA SER A 126 7.12 15.11 -11.82
C SER A 126 8.22 14.31 -12.54
N SER A 127 8.23 14.32 -13.88
CA SER A 127 9.24 13.64 -14.70
C SER A 127 10.65 14.05 -14.35
N PHE A 128 10.86 15.34 -14.01
CA PHE A 128 12.19 15.86 -13.65
C PHE A 128 12.74 15.30 -12.34
N GLU A 129 11.87 14.86 -11.44
CA GLU A 129 12.25 14.20 -10.20
C GLU A 129 12.53 12.70 -10.42
N LYS A 130 11.96 12.13 -11.49
CA LYS A 130 12.07 10.73 -11.87
C LYS A 130 13.22 10.43 -12.86
N MET A 131 14.02 11.41 -13.26
CA MET A 131 15.09 11.23 -14.27
C MET A 131 16.07 10.08 -13.97
N LYS A 132 16.40 9.85 -12.68
CA LYS A 132 17.25 8.72 -12.28
C LYS A 132 16.55 7.38 -12.51
N MET A 133 15.23 7.32 -12.43
CA MET A 133 14.45 6.11 -12.67
C MET A 133 14.46 5.75 -14.16
N TYR A 134 14.42 6.75 -15.03
CA TYR A 134 14.46 6.54 -16.47
C TYR A 134 15.82 6.01 -16.98
N THR A 135 16.89 6.15 -16.20
CA THR A 135 18.22 5.61 -16.53
C THR A 135 18.51 4.27 -15.87
N LYS A 136 17.68 3.82 -14.94
CA LYS A 136 17.88 2.60 -14.12
C LYS A 136 18.10 1.33 -14.93
N ASN A 137 17.45 1.20 -16.06
CA ASN A 137 17.49 0.04 -16.93
C ASN A 137 18.23 0.27 -18.25
N MET A 138 19.06 1.33 -18.35
CA MET A 138 19.79 1.65 -19.59
C MET A 138 20.55 0.47 -20.17
N ASP A 139 21.18 -0.33 -19.33
CA ASP A 139 21.93 -1.52 -19.69
C ASP A 139 21.08 -2.79 -19.90
N ALA A 140 19.78 -2.70 -19.64
CA ALA A 140 18.85 -3.79 -19.88
C ALA A 140 18.36 -3.86 -21.32
N TYR A 141 18.56 -2.80 -22.09
CA TYR A 141 18.03 -2.68 -23.44
C TYR A 141 19.10 -2.35 -24.44
N SER A 142 18.92 -2.84 -25.67
CA SER A 142 19.67 -2.41 -26.84
C SER A 142 18.68 -1.85 -27.86
N VAL A 143 18.98 -0.67 -28.39
CA VAL A 143 18.19 0.03 -29.41
C VAL A 143 19.13 0.49 -30.52
N ASN A 144 19.01 -0.06 -31.73
CA ASN A 144 19.87 0.23 -32.85
C ASN A 144 19.02 0.51 -34.09
N GLU A 145 19.43 1.54 -34.86
CA GLU A 145 18.76 1.87 -36.12
C GLU A 145 18.88 0.73 -37.13
N VAL A 146 17.82 0.46 -37.87
CA VAL A 146 17.82 -0.56 -38.91
C VAL A 146 18.32 0.00 -40.24
N ALA A 147 19.02 -0.82 -41.03
CA ALA A 147 19.63 -0.40 -42.30
C ALA A 147 18.60 -0.12 -43.42
N TYR A 148 17.36 -0.52 -43.29
CA TYR A 148 16.34 -0.37 -44.33
C TYR A 148 15.42 0.84 -44.14
N ASN A 149 15.66 1.70 -43.16
CA ASN A 149 14.99 2.99 -43.05
C ASN A 149 15.23 3.84 -44.32
N SER A 150 14.24 4.61 -44.72
CA SER A 150 14.32 5.54 -45.84
C SER A 150 14.39 7.00 -45.33
N PRO A 151 14.66 7.99 -46.21
CA PRO A 151 14.57 9.40 -45.80
C PRO A 151 13.13 9.89 -45.52
N GLN A 152 12.16 9.01 -45.53
CA GLN A 152 10.74 9.29 -45.21
C GLN A 152 10.32 8.43 -44.04
N ALA A 153 9.15 8.71 -43.44
CA ALA A 153 8.67 7.98 -42.26
C ALA A 153 8.55 6.47 -42.52
N ASP A 154 9.20 5.69 -41.67
CA ASP A 154 9.18 4.23 -41.58
C ASP A 154 8.93 3.82 -40.14
N PHE A 155 7.82 3.09 -39.85
CA PHE A 155 7.46 2.81 -38.46
C PHE A 155 6.58 1.57 -38.27
N CYS A 156 6.39 1.16 -37.02
CA CYS A 156 5.57 0.03 -36.57
C CYS A 156 5.90 -1.28 -37.29
N ALA A 157 7.18 -1.66 -37.23
CA ALA A 157 7.65 -2.92 -37.77
C ALA A 157 7.15 -4.11 -36.92
N VAL A 158 6.64 -5.14 -37.58
CA VAL A 158 6.18 -6.41 -37.00
C VAL A 158 6.75 -7.57 -37.77
N LEU A 159 6.77 -8.76 -37.17
CA LEU A 159 7.17 -9.99 -37.84
C LEU A 159 5.98 -10.64 -38.56
N PHE A 160 6.22 -11.07 -39.79
CA PHE A 160 5.35 -11.95 -40.56
C PHE A 160 6.20 -13.14 -41.04
N ASN A 161 6.08 -14.29 -40.37
CA ASN A 161 7.01 -15.42 -40.55
C ASN A 161 8.47 -14.99 -40.33
N ALA A 162 9.30 -15.12 -41.37
CA ALA A 162 10.72 -14.74 -41.34
C ALA A 162 10.99 -13.31 -41.87
N THR A 163 9.96 -12.57 -42.24
CA THR A 163 10.08 -11.22 -42.82
C THR A 163 9.60 -10.16 -41.84
N VAL A 164 10.07 -8.94 -42.03
CA VAL A 164 9.61 -7.73 -41.31
C VAL A 164 8.61 -7.02 -42.19
N VAL A 165 7.47 -6.64 -41.64
CA VAL A 165 6.44 -5.82 -42.31
C VAL A 165 6.29 -4.51 -41.54
N PHE A 166 6.25 -3.39 -42.24
CA PHE A 166 6.19 -2.06 -41.63
C PHE A 166 5.43 -1.05 -42.50
N ALA A 167 4.99 0.03 -41.88
CA ALA A 167 4.35 1.14 -42.57
C ALA A 167 5.43 2.14 -43.05
N SER A 168 5.31 2.62 -44.27
CA SER A 168 6.26 3.57 -44.83
C SER A 168 5.60 4.58 -45.79
N SER A 169 6.10 5.81 -45.74
CA SER A 169 5.75 6.87 -46.69
C SER A 169 6.81 7.08 -47.78
N ARG A 170 7.70 6.13 -48.00
CA ARG A 170 8.81 6.17 -48.99
C ARG A 170 8.29 6.43 -50.42
N ASP A 171 9.13 7.04 -51.24
CA ASP A 171 8.74 7.40 -52.57
C ASP A 171 8.40 6.20 -53.46
N LYS A 172 7.20 6.29 -54.06
CA LYS A 172 6.81 5.43 -55.18
C LYS A 172 7.29 6.07 -56.47
N THR A 173 7.84 5.29 -57.37
CA THR A 173 8.24 5.69 -58.73
C THR A 173 6.98 5.98 -59.63
N LYS A 174 5.96 6.67 -59.09
CA LYS A 174 4.75 7.01 -59.83
C LYS A 174 4.75 8.47 -60.23
N TRP A 175 4.33 8.75 -61.49
CA TRP A 175 4.29 10.06 -62.10
C TRP A 175 3.29 11.05 -61.45
N ILE A 176 2.34 10.56 -60.65
CA ILE A 176 1.35 11.40 -59.93
C ILE A 176 1.39 10.97 -58.45
N ASN A 177 1.94 11.82 -57.61
CA ASN A 177 1.97 11.63 -56.16
C ASN A 177 0.87 12.50 -55.52
N ASN A 178 -0.17 11.86 -54.98
CA ASN A 178 -1.05 12.51 -54.02
C ASN A 178 -0.33 12.65 -52.70
N ARG A 179 -0.25 13.88 -52.18
CA ARG A 179 0.39 14.16 -50.90
C ARG A 179 -0.61 14.25 -49.76
N HIS A 180 -0.26 13.71 -48.64
CA HIS A 180 -1.04 13.77 -47.43
C HIS A 180 -1.10 15.22 -46.91
N GLY A 181 -2.30 15.72 -46.64
CA GLY A 181 -2.49 17.15 -46.28
C GLY A 181 -1.85 17.53 -44.96
N TRP A 182 -1.83 16.60 -43.99
CA TRP A 182 -1.28 16.80 -42.67
C TRP A 182 0.26 16.98 -42.68
N THR A 183 0.97 16.07 -43.33
CA THR A 183 2.45 16.00 -43.30
C THR A 183 3.14 16.45 -44.57
N ASN A 184 2.40 16.58 -45.69
CA ASN A 184 2.94 16.78 -47.03
C ASN A 184 3.84 15.63 -47.53
N SER A 185 3.85 14.48 -46.87
CA SER A 185 4.52 13.24 -47.28
C SER A 185 3.62 12.44 -48.24
N ASN A 186 4.11 11.35 -48.80
CA ASN A 186 3.29 10.34 -49.44
C ASN A 186 2.36 9.67 -48.41
N TYR A 187 1.28 9.08 -48.89
CA TYR A 187 0.47 8.22 -48.04
C TYR A 187 1.21 6.95 -47.66
N LEU A 188 0.96 6.46 -46.45
CA LEU A 188 1.54 5.23 -45.94
C LEU A 188 1.10 4.01 -46.75
N ASN A 189 2.05 3.12 -46.98
CA ASN A 189 1.82 1.80 -47.51
C ASN A 189 2.59 0.76 -46.67
N LEU A 190 2.17 -0.48 -46.74
CA LEU A 190 2.84 -1.60 -46.10
C LEU A 190 3.98 -2.10 -46.98
N TYR A 191 5.17 -2.19 -46.40
CA TYR A 191 6.38 -2.73 -47.02
C TYR A 191 6.87 -3.93 -46.27
N THR A 192 7.65 -4.78 -46.93
CA THR A 192 8.28 -5.95 -46.34
C THR A 192 9.74 -6.05 -46.74
N THR A 193 10.55 -6.60 -45.84
CA THR A 193 11.95 -6.95 -46.06
C THR A 193 12.32 -8.20 -45.29
N GLU A 194 13.43 -8.86 -45.65
CA GLU A 194 13.95 -9.98 -44.87
C GLU A 194 14.53 -9.49 -43.53
N LYS A 195 14.38 -10.31 -42.49
CA LYS A 195 15.03 -10.08 -41.21
C LYS A 195 16.47 -10.50 -41.28
N SER A 196 17.31 -9.70 -41.97
CA SER A 196 18.73 -9.95 -42.02
C SER A 196 19.56 -8.66 -41.76
N SER A 197 20.79 -8.80 -41.31
CA SER A 197 21.69 -7.70 -41.02
C SER A 197 22.51 -7.24 -42.28
N GLY A 198 22.05 -7.55 -43.48
CA GLY A 198 22.72 -7.19 -44.73
C GLY A 198 22.50 -5.75 -45.15
N ILE A 199 23.55 -5.11 -45.66
CA ILE A 199 23.61 -3.67 -46.01
C ILE A 199 22.74 -3.31 -47.24
N ASP A 200 22.33 -4.29 -48.06
CA ASP A 200 21.59 -4.08 -49.32
C ASP A 200 20.12 -4.50 -49.29
N LEU A 201 19.45 -4.41 -48.14
CA LEU A 201 18.04 -4.72 -48.01
C LEU A 201 17.18 -3.69 -48.75
N LYS A 202 16.48 -4.10 -49.81
CA LYS A 202 15.55 -3.27 -50.55
C LYS A 202 14.10 -3.71 -50.21
N PRO A 203 13.42 -2.96 -49.30
CA PRO A 203 12.05 -3.27 -49.02
C PRO A 203 11.17 -3.21 -50.27
N SER A 204 10.22 -4.15 -50.37
CA SER A 204 9.19 -4.21 -51.43
C SER A 204 7.82 -4.00 -50.85
N GLU A 205 6.83 -3.65 -51.67
CA GLU A 205 5.44 -3.54 -51.19
C GLU A 205 4.96 -4.90 -50.66
N PHE A 206 4.43 -4.89 -49.42
CA PHE A 206 3.82 -6.07 -48.83
C PHE A 206 2.45 -6.31 -49.46
N MET A 207 2.23 -7.49 -50.03
CA MET A 207 0.98 -7.84 -50.71
C MET A 207 0.44 -6.67 -51.55
N GLY A 208 1.03 -6.39 -52.69
CA GLY A 208 0.79 -5.18 -53.48
C GLY A 208 -0.69 -4.85 -53.83
N ASN A 209 -1.58 -5.85 -53.74
CA ASN A 209 -3.03 -5.67 -53.87
C ASN A 209 -3.73 -5.21 -52.55
N LEU A 210 -3.04 -5.20 -51.42
CA LEU A 210 -3.54 -4.72 -50.15
C LEU A 210 -3.47 -3.21 -50.07
N ASN A 211 -2.38 -2.59 -50.51
CA ASN A 211 -2.13 -1.16 -50.42
C ASN A 211 -3.17 -0.35 -51.17
N SER A 212 -3.80 0.61 -50.53
CA SER A 212 -4.82 1.51 -51.08
C SER A 212 -4.19 2.76 -51.70
N LYS A 213 -5.02 3.78 -52.00
CA LYS A 213 -4.56 5.11 -52.41
C LYS A 213 -4.22 6.05 -51.26
N TYR A 214 -4.53 5.63 -50.04
CA TYR A 214 -4.43 6.42 -48.83
C TYR A 214 -3.61 5.64 -47.81
N ASN A 215 -3.60 6.04 -46.51
CA ASN A 215 -2.82 5.40 -45.50
C ASN A 215 -3.27 3.95 -45.26
N ASP A 216 -2.32 3.05 -45.29
CA ASP A 216 -2.44 1.65 -44.89
C ASP A 216 -1.33 1.34 -43.85
N GLY A 217 -1.73 0.84 -42.67
CA GLY A 217 -0.84 0.56 -41.52
C GLY A 217 -1.04 1.55 -40.37
N PRO A 218 -0.61 1.21 -39.16
CA PRO A 218 0.06 -0.03 -38.72
C PRO A 218 -0.76 -1.31 -38.82
N ILE A 219 -0.08 -2.45 -38.62
CA ILE A 219 -0.62 -3.80 -38.81
C ILE A 219 -0.23 -4.71 -37.64
N CYS A 220 -1.07 -5.71 -37.34
CA CYS A 220 -0.71 -6.86 -36.50
C CYS A 220 -1.28 -8.16 -37.10
N PHE A 221 -0.74 -9.29 -36.68
CA PHE A 221 -1.12 -10.63 -37.13
C PHE A 221 -1.57 -11.50 -35.97
N THR A 222 -2.50 -12.42 -36.23
CA THR A 222 -2.73 -13.57 -35.35
C THR A 222 -1.49 -14.48 -35.31
N SER A 223 -1.33 -15.25 -34.23
CA SER A 223 -0.16 -16.12 -34.04
C SER A 223 0.00 -17.17 -35.11
N ASP A 224 -1.05 -17.54 -35.81
CA ASP A 224 -1.06 -18.49 -36.95
C ASP A 224 -0.86 -17.80 -38.30
N PHE A 225 -0.74 -16.45 -38.33
CA PHE A 225 -0.62 -15.63 -39.52
C PHE A 225 -1.77 -15.75 -40.55
N ASN A 226 -2.89 -16.36 -40.20
CA ASN A 226 -4.04 -16.47 -41.08
C ASN A 226 -4.95 -15.24 -41.13
N THR A 227 -4.82 -14.39 -40.12
CA THR A 227 -5.59 -13.13 -40.03
C THR A 227 -4.66 -11.98 -39.69
N MET A 228 -4.90 -10.84 -40.34
CA MET A 228 -4.24 -9.59 -39.98
C MET A 228 -5.28 -8.50 -39.68
N TYR A 229 -4.92 -7.60 -38.80
CA TYR A 229 -5.67 -6.38 -38.51
C TYR A 229 -4.79 -5.19 -38.83
N PHE A 230 -5.35 -4.19 -39.53
CA PHE A 230 -4.56 -3.03 -39.93
C PHE A 230 -5.41 -1.77 -39.97
N THR A 231 -4.74 -0.64 -39.78
CA THR A 231 -5.34 0.69 -39.87
C THR A 231 -5.40 1.13 -41.34
N ARG A 232 -6.50 1.75 -41.73
CA ARG A 232 -6.69 2.33 -43.07
C ARG A 232 -7.57 3.57 -42.98
N ASN A 233 -7.33 4.58 -43.82
CA ASN A 233 -8.31 5.64 -44.04
C ASN A 233 -9.55 5.08 -44.76
N ASN A 234 -10.73 5.31 -44.21
CA ASN A 234 -11.97 4.93 -44.87
C ASN A 234 -12.30 5.86 -46.04
N TYR A 235 -11.93 5.42 -47.24
CA TYR A 235 -12.17 6.18 -48.45
C TYR A 235 -13.48 5.79 -49.13
N SER A 236 -14.57 6.29 -48.62
CA SER A 236 -15.85 6.35 -49.34
C SER A 236 -16.37 7.80 -49.31
N LYS A 237 -16.84 8.32 -50.43
CA LYS A 237 -17.45 9.66 -50.44
C LYS A 237 -18.61 9.82 -49.47
N LYS A 238 -19.19 8.71 -48.98
CA LYS A 238 -20.24 8.67 -47.98
C LYS A 238 -19.72 8.54 -46.53
N ALA A 239 -18.41 8.38 -46.35
CA ALA A 239 -17.78 8.13 -45.05
C ALA A 239 -17.03 9.35 -44.50
N VAL A 240 -17.41 10.54 -44.89
CA VAL A 240 -16.85 11.80 -44.36
C VAL A 240 -17.50 12.10 -43.03
N SER A 241 -16.67 12.47 -42.02
CA SER A 241 -17.16 12.90 -40.71
C SER A 241 -17.97 14.23 -40.81
N ALA A 242 -18.67 14.56 -39.73
CA ALA A 242 -19.36 15.86 -39.61
C ALA A 242 -18.40 17.05 -39.78
N GLU A 243 -17.12 16.87 -39.48
CA GLU A 243 -16.05 17.88 -39.62
C GLU A 243 -15.44 17.95 -41.01
N GLY A 244 -15.87 17.09 -41.94
CA GLY A 244 -15.36 17.07 -43.32
C GLY A 244 -14.05 16.30 -43.48
N THR A 245 -13.66 15.42 -42.52
CA THR A 245 -12.44 14.59 -42.53
C THR A 245 -12.77 13.12 -42.74
N TYR A 246 -11.78 12.34 -43.20
CA TYR A 246 -11.86 10.89 -43.26
C TYR A 246 -11.14 10.32 -42.06
N LYS A 247 -11.86 9.59 -41.18
CA LYS A 247 -11.31 8.97 -39.97
C LYS A 247 -10.57 7.68 -40.30
N LEU A 248 -9.63 7.34 -39.45
CA LEU A 248 -8.92 6.05 -39.48
C LEU A 248 -9.86 4.94 -38.99
N LYS A 249 -9.78 3.79 -39.63
CA LYS A 249 -10.58 2.60 -39.30
C LYS A 249 -9.70 1.35 -39.26
N ILE A 250 -10.11 0.35 -38.48
CA ILE A 250 -9.44 -0.93 -38.41
C ILE A 250 -10.17 -1.90 -39.35
N PHE A 251 -9.40 -2.60 -40.16
CA PHE A 251 -9.86 -3.65 -41.06
C PHE A 251 -9.27 -4.99 -40.67
N GLU A 252 -10.03 -6.04 -40.82
CA GLU A 252 -9.61 -7.43 -40.73
C GLU A 252 -9.40 -7.97 -42.15
N ALA A 253 -8.31 -8.69 -42.36
CA ALA A 253 -8.07 -9.40 -43.61
C ALA A 253 -7.72 -10.87 -43.34
N SER A 254 -8.44 -11.77 -43.98
CA SER A 254 -8.11 -13.19 -44.02
C SER A 254 -7.08 -13.47 -45.11
N MET A 255 -6.15 -14.35 -44.77
CA MET A 255 -5.04 -14.76 -45.65
C MET A 255 -4.99 -16.27 -45.78
N ASN A 256 -4.54 -16.74 -46.94
CA ASN A 256 -4.25 -18.13 -47.20
C ASN A 256 -2.94 -18.28 -47.99
N VAL A 257 -2.61 -19.50 -48.39
CA VAL A 257 -1.39 -19.81 -49.15
C VAL A 257 -1.29 -19.07 -50.49
N ASN A 258 -2.41 -18.57 -51.03
CA ASN A 258 -2.46 -17.79 -52.29
C ASN A 258 -2.43 -16.28 -52.06
N GLY A 259 -2.37 -15.83 -50.79
CA GLY A 259 -2.35 -14.41 -50.39
C GLY A 259 -3.66 -13.94 -49.75
N LEU A 260 -4.00 -12.67 -50.02
CA LEU A 260 -5.15 -12.01 -49.42
C LEU A 260 -6.49 -12.53 -49.99
N GLU A 261 -7.37 -13.00 -49.13
CA GLU A 261 -8.70 -13.49 -49.52
C GLU A 261 -9.79 -12.42 -49.42
N ARG A 262 -9.90 -11.82 -48.21
CA ARG A 262 -11.01 -10.92 -47.88
C ARG A 262 -10.53 -9.82 -46.97
N VAL A 263 -11.02 -8.60 -47.22
CA VAL A 263 -10.84 -7.44 -46.36
C VAL A 263 -12.19 -6.96 -45.86
N THR A 264 -12.39 -6.86 -44.55
CA THR A 264 -13.66 -6.48 -43.90
C THR A 264 -13.42 -5.37 -42.90
N GLU A 265 -14.26 -4.34 -42.92
CA GLU A 265 -14.28 -3.29 -41.91
C GLU A 265 -14.86 -3.83 -40.60
N LEU A 266 -14.20 -3.56 -39.44
CA LEU A 266 -14.70 -4.01 -38.15
C LEU A 266 -15.97 -3.24 -37.74
N SER A 267 -16.87 -3.93 -37.04
CA SER A 267 -18.23 -3.46 -36.72
C SER A 267 -18.27 -2.23 -35.81
N PHE A 268 -17.27 -2.01 -34.97
CA PHE A 268 -17.19 -0.90 -34.04
C PHE A 268 -16.60 0.39 -34.64
N ASN A 269 -16.12 0.36 -35.89
CA ASN A 269 -15.67 1.58 -36.57
C ASN A 269 -16.81 2.58 -36.79
N ASN A 270 -16.46 3.86 -36.84
CA ASN A 270 -17.42 4.93 -37.08
C ASN A 270 -16.84 5.99 -38.04
N ASN A 271 -17.69 6.84 -38.59
CA ASN A 271 -17.24 7.93 -39.46
C ASN A 271 -16.83 9.20 -38.68
N ASN A 272 -17.20 9.30 -37.39
CA ASN A 272 -16.97 10.52 -36.61
C ASN A 272 -15.77 10.39 -35.65
N TYR A 273 -15.23 9.18 -35.44
CA TYR A 273 -14.05 8.94 -34.61
C TYR A 273 -13.06 8.01 -35.29
N ASN A 274 -11.80 8.04 -34.83
CA ASN A 274 -10.74 7.20 -35.31
C ASN A 274 -10.71 5.88 -34.52
N CYS A 275 -10.42 4.77 -35.20
CA CYS A 275 -9.95 3.53 -34.63
C CYS A 275 -8.66 3.15 -35.34
N ALA A 276 -7.55 3.02 -34.60
CA ALA A 276 -6.23 2.85 -35.19
C ALA A 276 -5.30 1.98 -34.33
N HIS A 277 -4.17 1.58 -34.88
CA HIS A 277 -3.08 0.90 -34.19
C HIS A 277 -3.52 -0.40 -33.51
N PRO A 278 -4.04 -1.38 -34.27
CA PRO A 278 -4.53 -2.64 -33.70
C PRO A 278 -3.39 -3.49 -33.15
N SER A 279 -3.67 -4.23 -32.07
CA SER A 279 -2.82 -5.27 -31.50
C SER A 279 -3.69 -6.40 -30.97
N ILE A 280 -3.49 -7.60 -31.50
CA ILE A 280 -4.27 -8.80 -31.14
C ILE A 280 -3.56 -9.62 -30.07
N SER A 281 -4.31 -10.13 -29.08
CA SER A 281 -3.78 -11.06 -28.08
C SER A 281 -3.31 -12.37 -28.70
N ALA A 282 -2.39 -13.06 -28.02
CA ALA A 282 -1.79 -14.30 -28.54
C ALA A 282 -2.83 -15.42 -28.78
N ASP A 283 -3.93 -15.42 -28.06
CA ASP A 283 -5.06 -16.34 -28.21
C ASP A 283 -6.08 -15.90 -29.29
N GLY A 284 -5.90 -14.68 -29.86
CA GLY A 284 -6.76 -14.13 -30.90
C GLY A 284 -8.13 -13.61 -30.44
N ASN A 285 -8.37 -13.51 -29.13
CA ASN A 285 -9.69 -13.18 -28.59
C ASN A 285 -9.85 -11.72 -28.17
N ASP A 286 -8.76 -11.02 -27.82
CA ASP A 286 -8.80 -9.62 -27.40
C ASP A 286 -8.04 -8.73 -28.39
N LEU A 287 -8.73 -7.75 -28.97
CA LEU A 287 -8.13 -6.73 -29.84
C LEU A 287 -8.00 -5.41 -29.09
N TYR A 288 -6.76 -4.97 -28.90
CA TYR A 288 -6.41 -3.68 -28.32
C TYR A 288 -6.19 -2.67 -29.45
N PHE A 289 -6.64 -1.43 -29.27
CA PHE A 289 -6.50 -0.37 -30.27
C PHE A 289 -6.65 1.02 -29.66
N ALA A 290 -6.22 2.04 -30.38
CA ALA A 290 -6.39 3.44 -29.99
C ALA A 290 -7.62 4.05 -30.67
N SER A 291 -8.37 4.89 -29.96
CA SER A 291 -9.55 5.58 -30.48
C SER A 291 -9.85 6.90 -29.75
N ASP A 292 -10.35 7.91 -30.50
CA ASP A 292 -10.91 9.14 -29.98
C ASP A 292 -12.45 9.09 -29.89
N MET A 293 -13.03 7.89 -29.68
CA MET A 293 -14.47 7.70 -29.53
C MET A 293 -14.99 8.38 -28.27
N GLU A 294 -16.26 8.77 -28.30
CA GLU A 294 -16.93 9.45 -27.19
C GLU A 294 -16.87 8.62 -25.89
N GLY A 295 -16.64 9.29 -24.78
CA GLY A 295 -16.48 8.64 -23.46
C GLY A 295 -15.03 8.30 -23.08
N GLY A 296 -14.05 8.67 -23.92
CA GLY A 296 -12.62 8.63 -23.59
C GLY A 296 -12.20 9.62 -22.52
N LYS A 297 -10.92 9.60 -22.15
CA LYS A 297 -10.32 10.45 -21.12
C LYS A 297 -9.61 11.67 -21.69
N GLY A 298 -9.04 11.52 -22.88
CA GLY A 298 -8.23 12.54 -23.51
C GLY A 298 -8.44 12.67 -25.01
N GLY A 299 -7.35 12.61 -25.74
CA GLY A 299 -7.36 12.58 -27.20
C GLY A 299 -7.66 11.18 -27.73
N MET A 300 -6.60 10.44 -28.05
CA MET A 300 -6.71 9.02 -28.37
C MET A 300 -6.51 8.22 -27.08
N ASP A 301 -7.41 7.30 -26.78
CA ASP A 301 -7.37 6.40 -25.64
C ASP A 301 -7.19 4.95 -26.10
N ILE A 302 -6.62 4.08 -25.26
CA ILE A 302 -6.56 2.63 -25.52
C ILE A 302 -7.87 1.97 -25.09
N TYR A 303 -8.44 1.23 -26.04
CA TYR A 303 -9.62 0.41 -25.90
C TYR A 303 -9.29 -1.06 -26.13
N LYS A 304 -10.14 -1.94 -25.62
CA LYS A 304 -10.12 -3.38 -25.87
C LYS A 304 -11.50 -3.82 -26.36
N SER A 305 -11.55 -4.70 -27.38
CA SER A 305 -12.74 -5.42 -27.78
C SER A 305 -12.49 -6.91 -27.70
N HIS A 306 -13.45 -7.65 -27.14
CA HIS A 306 -13.40 -9.12 -27.02
C HIS A 306 -14.19 -9.78 -28.15
N LYS A 307 -13.65 -10.86 -28.72
CA LYS A 307 -14.30 -11.61 -29.79
C LYS A 307 -15.29 -12.62 -29.19
N GLY A 308 -16.56 -12.50 -29.53
CA GLY A 308 -17.60 -13.43 -29.09
C GLY A 308 -17.43 -14.83 -29.65
N THR A 309 -18.11 -15.79 -29.08
CA THR A 309 -18.10 -17.20 -29.53
C THR A 309 -18.70 -17.37 -30.94
N ASP A 310 -19.44 -16.38 -31.42
CA ASP A 310 -19.96 -16.29 -32.79
C ASP A 310 -18.95 -15.69 -33.79
N GLY A 311 -17.76 -15.33 -33.32
CA GLY A 311 -16.70 -14.72 -34.10
C GLY A 311 -16.86 -13.21 -34.33
N THR A 312 -17.88 -12.55 -33.76
CA THR A 312 -18.08 -11.11 -33.86
C THR A 312 -17.32 -10.37 -32.78
N TRP A 313 -16.86 -9.14 -33.10
CA TRP A 313 -16.21 -8.25 -32.13
C TRP A 313 -17.29 -7.55 -31.27
N GLY A 314 -17.11 -7.63 -29.94
CA GLY A 314 -17.96 -6.99 -28.95
C GLY A 314 -17.77 -5.46 -28.89
N THR A 315 -18.57 -4.83 -28.04
CA THR A 315 -18.44 -3.37 -27.78
C THR A 315 -17.08 -3.05 -27.18
N PRO A 316 -16.34 -2.07 -27.71
CA PRO A 316 -15.06 -1.66 -27.12
C PRO A 316 -15.19 -1.16 -25.68
N GLU A 317 -14.26 -1.54 -24.84
CA GLU A 317 -14.12 -1.13 -23.45
C GLU A 317 -12.88 -0.26 -23.28
N ASN A 318 -13.02 0.94 -22.68
CA ASN A 318 -11.89 1.80 -22.34
C ASN A 318 -11.07 1.16 -21.22
N LEU A 319 -9.73 1.14 -21.32
CA LEU A 319 -8.86 0.54 -20.30
C LEU A 319 -8.78 1.33 -18.98
N GLY A 320 -9.45 2.47 -18.89
CA GLY A 320 -9.60 3.25 -17.66
C GLY A 320 -8.40 4.12 -17.32
N ASP A 321 -8.52 4.81 -16.17
CA ASP A 321 -7.67 5.94 -15.75
C ASP A 321 -6.21 5.60 -15.48
N LYS A 322 -5.86 4.32 -15.33
CA LYS A 322 -4.46 3.93 -15.16
C LYS A 322 -3.69 3.99 -16.48
N VAL A 323 -4.33 3.56 -17.57
CA VAL A 323 -3.73 3.52 -18.90
C VAL A 323 -3.97 4.85 -19.61
N ASN A 324 -5.22 5.33 -19.60
CA ASN A 324 -5.67 6.49 -20.37
C ASN A 324 -5.65 7.77 -19.55
N THR A 325 -5.12 8.83 -20.14
CA THR A 325 -4.91 10.14 -19.51
C THR A 325 -5.69 11.24 -20.28
N ALA A 326 -5.46 12.50 -19.93
CA ALA A 326 -5.94 13.63 -20.73
C ALA A 326 -5.09 13.90 -22.00
N GLY A 327 -4.05 13.11 -22.22
CA GLY A 327 -3.17 13.16 -23.39
C GLY A 327 -3.66 12.26 -24.52
N ASN A 328 -2.71 11.62 -25.18
CA ASN A 328 -2.96 10.59 -26.17
C ASN A 328 -2.26 9.30 -25.74
N GLU A 329 -2.98 8.20 -25.75
CA GLU A 329 -2.47 6.85 -25.60
C GLU A 329 -2.67 6.13 -26.92
N VAL A 330 -1.56 5.70 -27.51
CA VAL A 330 -1.54 5.18 -28.89
C VAL A 330 -0.60 3.97 -29.01
N PHE A 331 -0.66 3.28 -30.14
CA PHE A 331 0.20 2.14 -30.50
C PHE A 331 0.27 1.07 -29.40
N PRO A 332 -0.88 0.53 -28.93
CA PRO A 332 -0.85 -0.59 -28.00
C PRO A 332 -0.20 -1.82 -28.65
N PHE A 333 0.54 -2.58 -27.85
CA PHE A 333 1.05 -3.91 -28.17
C PHE A 333 0.87 -4.83 -26.99
N ILE A 334 0.05 -5.89 -27.16
CA ILE A 334 -0.14 -6.92 -26.14
C ILE A 334 0.76 -8.11 -26.42
N ALA A 335 1.74 -8.34 -25.55
CA ALA A 335 2.67 -9.46 -25.68
C ALA A 335 2.05 -10.76 -25.14
N ALA A 336 2.59 -11.91 -25.57
CA ALA A 336 2.11 -13.25 -25.19
C ALA A 336 2.13 -13.51 -23.66
N ASN A 337 2.96 -12.81 -22.91
CA ASN A 337 3.04 -12.88 -21.45
C ASN A 337 2.05 -11.94 -20.71
N ASN A 338 1.06 -11.36 -21.43
CA ASN A 338 0.08 -10.38 -20.96
C ASN A 338 0.71 -9.05 -20.45
N LEU A 339 1.89 -8.68 -20.94
CA LEU A 339 2.38 -7.31 -20.83
C LEU A 339 1.78 -6.48 -21.97
N LEU A 340 1.10 -5.41 -21.62
CA LEU A 340 0.62 -4.40 -22.54
C LEU A 340 1.66 -3.28 -22.58
N TYR A 341 2.15 -3.00 -23.77
CA TYR A 341 2.96 -1.82 -24.08
C TYR A 341 2.08 -0.80 -24.81
N PHE A 342 2.32 0.47 -24.58
CA PHE A 342 1.63 1.56 -25.29
C PHE A 342 2.47 2.83 -25.23
N SER A 343 2.17 3.79 -26.09
CA SER A 343 2.86 5.08 -26.08
C SER A 343 1.91 6.18 -25.61
N SER A 344 2.43 7.10 -24.78
CA SER A 344 1.64 8.21 -24.24
C SER A 344 2.44 9.49 -24.15
N ASN A 345 1.72 10.63 -24.31
CA ASN A 345 2.23 11.96 -23.99
C ASN A 345 1.47 12.64 -22.84
N GLY A 346 0.71 11.86 -22.08
CA GLY A 346 -0.06 12.33 -20.93
C GLY A 346 0.46 11.82 -19.58
N HIS A 347 1.19 10.71 -19.56
CA HIS A 347 1.93 10.23 -18.41
C HIS A 347 3.24 10.99 -18.21
N ASP A 348 3.87 10.80 -17.02
CA ASP A 348 5.21 11.31 -16.77
C ASP A 348 6.22 10.67 -17.72
N GLY A 349 7.04 11.46 -18.40
CA GLY A 349 7.89 10.97 -19.48
C GLY A 349 9.11 11.84 -19.73
N MET A 350 9.84 11.48 -20.79
CA MET A 350 11.11 12.10 -21.16
C MET A 350 10.98 13.01 -22.37
N GLY A 351 9.95 12.80 -23.20
CA GLY A 351 9.83 13.45 -24.47
C GLY A 351 8.40 13.77 -24.92
N GLY A 352 8.15 13.51 -26.18
CA GLY A 352 6.83 13.59 -26.79
C GLY A 352 5.98 12.39 -26.41
N LEU A 353 5.92 11.38 -27.29
CA LEU A 353 5.38 10.06 -26.95
C LEU A 353 6.49 9.24 -26.30
N ASP A 354 6.23 8.70 -25.11
CA ASP A 354 7.09 7.72 -24.47
C ASP A 354 6.42 6.35 -24.44
N ILE A 355 7.20 5.26 -24.48
CA ILE A 355 6.71 3.87 -24.38
C ILE A 355 6.61 3.47 -22.91
N TYR A 356 5.45 2.94 -22.55
CA TYR A 356 5.13 2.41 -21.21
C TYR A 356 4.78 0.94 -21.29
N GLU A 357 4.91 0.25 -20.15
CA GLU A 357 4.46 -1.12 -20.00
C GLU A 357 3.58 -1.29 -18.77
N THR A 358 2.64 -2.23 -18.84
CA THR A 358 1.82 -2.65 -17.70
C THR A 358 1.42 -4.11 -17.83
N LYS A 359 1.28 -4.82 -16.70
CA LYS A 359 0.75 -6.18 -16.67
C LYS A 359 -0.77 -6.15 -16.69
N ILE A 360 -1.38 -6.84 -17.62
CA ILE A 360 -2.82 -7.09 -17.62
C ILE A 360 -3.11 -8.34 -16.80
N LYS A 361 -3.93 -8.19 -15.76
CA LYS A 361 -4.40 -9.30 -14.91
C LYS A 361 -5.91 -9.15 -14.71
N ASP A 362 -6.66 -10.20 -14.96
CA ASP A 362 -8.13 -10.23 -14.84
C ASP A 362 -8.80 -9.07 -15.59
N GLY A 363 -8.29 -8.75 -16.80
CA GLY A 363 -8.77 -7.68 -17.66
C GLY A 363 -8.40 -6.26 -17.21
N LYS A 364 -7.63 -6.09 -16.14
CA LYS A 364 -7.25 -4.79 -15.57
C LYS A 364 -5.75 -4.53 -15.68
N ALA A 365 -5.40 -3.28 -15.94
CA ALA A 365 -4.02 -2.82 -15.94
C ALA A 365 -3.47 -2.73 -14.50
N GLY A 366 -2.26 -3.25 -14.33
CA GLY A 366 -1.45 -3.09 -13.13
C GLY A 366 -0.87 -1.68 -13.00
N ARG A 367 0.34 -1.59 -12.43
CA ARG A 367 1.13 -0.36 -12.42
C ARG A 367 1.68 -0.08 -13.82
N ILE A 368 1.77 1.19 -14.16
CA ILE A 368 2.39 1.67 -15.40
C ILE A 368 3.86 1.97 -15.13
N TYR A 369 4.74 1.49 -15.99
CA TYR A 369 6.17 1.76 -15.94
C TYR A 369 6.61 2.42 -17.24
N ASN A 370 7.27 3.59 -17.15
CA ASN A 370 8.00 4.17 -18.26
C ASN A 370 9.21 3.30 -18.54
N MET A 371 9.45 2.90 -19.79
CA MET A 371 10.56 2.01 -20.13
C MET A 371 11.93 2.69 -19.98
N GLY A 372 11.99 4.02 -19.92
CA GLY A 372 13.20 4.79 -19.74
C GLY A 372 14.20 4.65 -20.89
N GLN A 373 15.40 5.14 -20.65
CA GLN A 373 16.49 5.06 -21.65
C GLN A 373 17.03 3.63 -21.78
N PRO A 374 17.51 3.24 -22.98
CA PRO A 374 17.53 3.97 -24.25
C PRO A 374 16.25 3.81 -25.10
N VAL A 375 15.22 3.16 -24.55
CA VAL A 375 13.94 2.93 -25.25
C VAL A 375 13.28 4.26 -25.53
N ASN A 376 13.07 5.05 -24.49
CA ASN A 376 12.53 6.40 -24.58
C ASN A 376 13.65 7.46 -24.70
N SER A 377 13.36 8.51 -25.43
CA SER A 377 14.23 9.64 -25.70
C SER A 377 13.53 10.97 -25.37
N LYS A 378 14.08 12.10 -25.77
CA LYS A 378 13.41 13.41 -25.67
C LYS A 378 12.40 13.68 -26.80
N ASP A 379 12.36 12.83 -27.80
CA ASP A 379 11.51 12.93 -28.98
C ASP A 379 10.34 11.92 -28.87
N ASP A 380 9.61 11.62 -29.95
CA ASP A 380 8.55 10.61 -29.94
C ASP A 380 9.15 9.20 -30.02
N ASP A 381 8.75 8.32 -29.11
CA ASP A 381 9.08 6.90 -29.07
C ASP A 381 7.81 6.07 -29.00
N PHE A 382 7.59 5.17 -29.96
CA PHE A 382 6.30 4.49 -30.11
C PHE A 382 6.37 3.16 -30.86
N GLY A 383 5.24 2.48 -30.95
CA GLY A 383 5.04 1.34 -31.84
C GLY A 383 5.97 0.17 -31.55
N ILE A 384 6.17 -0.16 -30.25
CA ILE A 384 6.95 -1.34 -29.85
C ILE A 384 6.27 -2.62 -30.34
N PHE A 385 7.08 -3.57 -30.77
CA PHE A 385 6.72 -4.94 -31.08
C PHE A 385 7.78 -5.87 -30.51
N LEU A 386 7.34 -6.98 -29.89
CA LEU A 386 8.21 -8.06 -29.44
C LEU A 386 7.87 -9.36 -30.19
N GLY A 387 8.87 -10.08 -30.61
CA GLY A 387 8.72 -11.40 -31.20
C GLY A 387 8.29 -12.47 -30.17
N PRO A 388 8.13 -13.71 -30.59
CA PRO A 388 7.66 -14.81 -29.73
C PRO A 388 8.57 -15.11 -28.53
N ASP A 389 9.82 -14.69 -28.57
CA ASP A 389 10.80 -14.79 -27.48
C ASP A 389 10.54 -13.76 -26.34
N ASN A 390 9.67 -12.79 -26.55
CA ASN A 390 9.41 -11.63 -25.68
C ASN A 390 10.69 -10.84 -25.31
N LYS A 391 11.73 -10.91 -26.13
CA LYS A 391 13.03 -10.28 -25.89
C LYS A 391 13.53 -9.46 -27.07
N THR A 392 13.26 -9.89 -28.28
CA THR A 392 13.73 -9.22 -29.49
C THR A 392 12.54 -8.67 -30.29
N GLY A 393 12.70 -7.52 -30.90
CA GLY A 393 11.65 -6.87 -31.66
C GLY A 393 12.06 -5.53 -32.25
N PHE A 394 11.12 -4.62 -32.32
CA PHE A 394 11.30 -3.30 -32.92
C PHE A 394 10.64 -2.22 -32.08
N ILE A 395 11.17 -1.01 -32.16
CA ILE A 395 10.50 0.22 -31.75
C ILE A 395 10.56 1.23 -32.89
N SER A 396 9.75 2.24 -32.83
CA SER A 396 9.76 3.38 -33.75
C SER A 396 10.06 4.66 -32.99
N SER A 397 10.87 5.55 -33.60
CA SER A 397 11.22 6.81 -32.96
C SER A 397 11.60 7.86 -34.01
N ASN A 398 11.31 9.11 -33.72
CA ASN A 398 11.77 10.25 -34.52
C ASN A 398 12.99 10.96 -33.91
N ARG A 399 13.75 10.28 -33.03
CA ARG A 399 14.95 10.80 -32.32
C ARG A 399 16.07 11.27 -33.24
N LYS A 400 16.02 10.91 -34.49
CA LYS A 400 16.91 11.34 -35.55
C LYS A 400 16.34 12.55 -36.31
N ASN A 401 17.14 13.26 -37.06
CA ASN A 401 16.74 14.35 -37.94
C ASN A 401 15.90 15.48 -37.27
N GLY A 402 16.08 15.69 -35.95
CA GLY A 402 15.41 16.74 -35.21
C GLY A 402 13.92 16.52 -35.04
N GLY A 403 13.48 15.24 -34.97
CA GLY A 403 12.09 14.87 -34.72
C GLY A 403 11.16 14.90 -35.93
N MET A 404 11.69 15.07 -37.15
CA MET A 404 10.85 15.27 -38.35
C MET A 404 10.55 14.00 -39.14
N ASP A 405 11.25 12.90 -38.92
CA ASP A 405 11.06 11.60 -39.58
C ASP A 405 10.96 10.49 -38.55
N ASP A 406 10.06 9.56 -38.78
CA ASP A 406 9.93 8.34 -37.97
C ASP A 406 10.81 7.25 -38.56
N ASP A 407 11.66 6.64 -37.73
CA ASP A 407 12.59 5.57 -38.09
C ASP A 407 12.32 4.32 -37.22
N ILE A 408 12.64 3.14 -37.78
CA ILE A 408 12.57 1.85 -37.10
C ILE A 408 13.92 1.57 -36.44
N TYR A 409 13.86 1.02 -35.24
CA TYR A 409 15.01 0.56 -34.48
C TYR A 409 14.81 -0.90 -34.06
N ASP A 410 15.85 -1.72 -34.23
CA ASP A 410 15.93 -3.03 -33.58
C ASP A 410 15.96 -2.85 -32.07
N PHE A 411 15.14 -3.62 -31.38
CA PHE A 411 14.99 -3.60 -29.93
C PHE A 411 15.33 -4.98 -29.34
N GLN A 412 16.11 -4.98 -28.24
CA GLN A 412 16.42 -6.22 -27.52
C GLN A 412 16.45 -5.98 -26.01
N ILE A 413 15.85 -6.91 -25.25
CA ILE A 413 15.99 -7.03 -23.80
C ILE A 413 17.19 -7.91 -23.50
N LEU A 414 18.27 -7.33 -22.95
CA LEU A 414 19.56 -7.98 -22.71
C LEU A 414 19.62 -8.71 -21.36
N ARG A 415 18.89 -8.22 -20.36
CA ARG A 415 18.77 -8.78 -19.01
C ARG A 415 17.40 -8.50 -18.43
N ASP A 416 17.10 -9.12 -17.30
CA ASP A 416 15.86 -8.82 -16.59
C ASP A 416 15.77 -7.35 -16.20
N VAL A 417 14.59 -6.79 -16.42
CA VAL A 417 14.28 -5.38 -16.15
C VAL A 417 13.99 -5.20 -14.67
N LYS A 418 14.74 -4.31 -14.03
CA LYS A 418 14.50 -3.96 -12.64
C LYS A 418 13.29 -3.02 -12.55
N ARG A 419 12.21 -3.52 -11.95
CA ARG A 419 10.99 -2.73 -11.68
C ARG A 419 10.88 -2.47 -10.19
N GLY A 420 10.43 -1.27 -9.80
CA GLY A 420 10.29 -0.88 -8.40
C GLY A 420 11.61 -0.54 -7.71
N LYS A 421 11.56 -0.38 -6.37
CA LYS A 421 12.70 -0.02 -5.51
C LYS A 421 13.26 -1.24 -4.79
N GLU A 422 14.57 -1.33 -4.67
CA GLU A 422 15.21 -2.35 -3.86
C GLU A 422 15.14 -1.96 -2.38
N VAL A 423 14.66 -2.86 -1.53
CA VAL A 423 14.57 -2.66 -0.09
C VAL A 423 15.39 -3.73 0.61
N LYS A 424 16.33 -3.30 1.44
CA LYS A 424 17.03 -4.15 2.39
C LYS A 424 16.33 -4.04 3.74
N LEU A 425 15.67 -5.12 4.18
CA LEU A 425 15.07 -5.21 5.52
C LEU A 425 16.05 -5.91 6.45
N ILE A 426 16.28 -5.33 7.63
CA ILE A 426 17.18 -5.86 8.65
C ILE A 426 16.41 -6.02 9.94
N THR A 427 16.38 -7.24 10.48
CA THR A 427 15.70 -7.53 11.75
C THR A 427 16.70 -7.57 12.91
N LYS A 428 16.41 -6.82 13.98
CA LYS A 428 17.28 -6.65 15.14
C LYS A 428 16.51 -6.80 16.44
N ASP A 429 17.15 -7.36 17.46
CA ASP A 429 16.68 -7.22 18.84
C ASP A 429 16.74 -5.76 19.27
N LYS A 430 15.62 -5.24 19.75
CA LYS A 430 15.46 -3.82 20.10
C LYS A 430 16.39 -3.37 21.24
N THR A 431 16.75 -4.29 22.14
CA THR A 431 17.52 -4.00 23.34
C THR A 431 19.01 -4.24 23.13
N SER A 432 19.38 -5.39 22.56
CA SER A 432 20.78 -5.78 22.35
C SER A 432 21.37 -5.30 21.04
N GLY A 433 20.52 -5.00 20.03
CA GLY A 433 20.95 -4.71 18.66
C GLY A 433 21.39 -5.95 17.86
N GLU A 434 21.29 -7.14 18.45
CA GLU A 434 21.66 -8.41 17.80
C GLU A 434 20.79 -8.66 16.56
N LEU A 435 21.40 -9.14 15.48
CA LEU A 435 20.72 -9.47 14.23
C LEU A 435 19.90 -10.77 14.40
N LEU A 436 18.65 -10.74 13.89
CA LEU A 436 17.69 -11.83 14.08
C LEU A 436 17.49 -12.60 12.77
N ALA A 437 18.20 -13.72 12.65
CA ALA A 437 18.10 -14.63 11.52
C ALA A 437 16.70 -15.28 11.39
N ASN A 438 16.35 -15.72 10.18
CA ASN A 438 15.14 -16.52 9.89
C ASN A 438 13.84 -15.90 10.42
N THR A 439 13.72 -14.58 10.35
CA THR A 439 12.53 -13.81 10.76
C THR A 439 11.55 -13.70 9.59
N LEU A 440 10.28 -13.96 9.83
CA LEU A 440 9.21 -13.87 8.84
C LEU A 440 8.72 -12.43 8.76
N ILE A 441 8.69 -11.87 7.55
CA ILE A 441 8.21 -10.51 7.28
C ILE A 441 7.11 -10.60 6.22
N LYS A 442 5.92 -10.12 6.55
CA LYS A 442 4.82 -9.92 5.60
C LYS A 442 4.85 -8.47 5.13
N ILE A 443 4.86 -8.28 3.82
CA ILE A 443 4.85 -6.97 3.13
C ILE A 443 3.53 -6.91 2.36
N ASN A 444 2.49 -6.29 2.93
CA ASN A 444 1.10 -6.40 2.45
C ASN A 444 0.68 -7.88 2.30
N ALA A 445 0.52 -8.36 1.05
CA ALA A 445 0.15 -9.76 0.74
C ALA A 445 1.37 -10.67 0.54
N ASP A 446 2.55 -10.12 0.31
CA ASP A 446 3.77 -10.88 0.04
C ASP A 446 4.48 -11.27 1.34
N THR A 447 5.28 -12.31 1.28
CA THR A 447 6.00 -12.84 2.43
C THR A 447 7.46 -13.10 2.08
N VAL A 448 8.37 -12.58 2.90
CA VAL A 448 9.81 -12.80 2.79
C VAL A 448 10.40 -13.27 4.13
N ARG A 449 11.60 -13.82 4.11
CA ARG A 449 12.28 -14.28 5.31
C ARG A 449 13.72 -13.82 5.32
N THR A 450 14.21 -13.35 6.48
CA THR A 450 15.61 -12.94 6.62
C THR A 450 16.55 -14.16 6.63
N ASP A 451 17.74 -13.96 6.12
CA ASP A 451 18.84 -14.93 6.07
C ASP A 451 19.49 -15.13 7.46
N ASP A 452 20.60 -15.86 7.49
CA ASP A 452 21.37 -16.13 8.72
C ASP A 452 22.01 -14.87 9.33
N LYS A 453 22.08 -13.77 8.57
CA LYS A 453 22.54 -12.46 9.04
C LYS A 453 21.40 -11.53 9.45
N GLY A 454 20.16 -12.02 9.48
CA GLY A 454 19.00 -11.20 9.82
C GLY A 454 18.62 -10.19 8.72
N GLU A 455 19.04 -10.41 7.47
CA GLU A 455 18.85 -9.51 6.37
C GLU A 455 18.04 -10.16 5.24
N VAL A 456 17.25 -9.37 4.52
CA VAL A 456 16.61 -9.78 3.26
C VAL A 456 16.55 -8.60 2.30
N ASN A 457 16.93 -8.84 1.05
CA ASN A 457 16.74 -7.90 -0.05
C ASN A 457 15.49 -8.29 -0.84
N THR A 458 14.63 -7.33 -1.09
CA THR A 458 13.40 -7.53 -1.88
C THR A 458 13.14 -6.30 -2.73
N THR A 459 12.35 -6.48 -3.79
CA THR A 459 11.89 -5.37 -4.63
C THR A 459 10.45 -5.07 -4.30
N VAL A 460 10.13 -3.80 -4.12
CA VAL A 460 8.78 -3.29 -3.83
C VAL A 460 8.39 -2.24 -4.87
N GLU A 461 7.10 -2.11 -5.14
CA GLU A 461 6.61 -1.11 -6.09
C GLU A 461 6.88 0.31 -5.58
N GLU A 462 7.03 1.23 -6.51
CA GLU A 462 7.16 2.66 -6.22
C GLU A 462 5.80 3.29 -5.88
N ASP A 463 5.82 4.44 -5.19
CA ASP A 463 4.64 5.22 -4.80
C ASP A 463 3.58 4.44 -4.00
N VAL A 464 4.01 3.44 -3.23
CA VAL A 464 3.14 2.60 -2.41
C VAL A 464 3.49 2.77 -0.93
N GLN A 465 2.44 2.81 -0.10
CA GLN A 465 2.54 2.66 1.35
C GLN A 465 2.38 1.19 1.71
N TYR A 466 3.39 0.59 2.30
CA TYR A 466 3.40 -0.80 2.71
C TYR A 466 3.14 -0.96 4.20
N LYS A 467 2.33 -1.95 4.56
CA LYS A 467 2.22 -2.45 5.93
C LYS A 467 3.16 -3.63 6.10
N LEU A 468 3.89 -3.64 7.20
CA LEU A 468 4.81 -4.70 7.56
C LEU A 468 4.30 -5.41 8.81
N ALA A 469 4.22 -6.74 8.77
CA ALA A 469 3.98 -7.56 9.95
C ALA A 469 5.14 -8.54 10.10
N VAL A 470 5.81 -8.50 11.25
CA VAL A 470 7.05 -9.26 11.51
C VAL A 470 6.82 -10.26 12.61
N GLU A 471 7.16 -11.52 12.36
CA GLU A 471 6.96 -12.64 13.29
C GLU A 471 8.28 -13.37 13.53
N LYS A 472 8.67 -13.53 14.80
CA LYS A 472 9.85 -14.27 15.23
C LYS A 472 9.54 -15.01 16.51
N THR A 473 9.95 -16.29 16.60
CA THR A 473 9.86 -17.08 17.84
C THR A 473 10.59 -16.35 18.96
N ASP A 474 9.99 -16.32 20.16
CA ASP A 474 10.50 -15.66 21.36
C ASP A 474 10.49 -14.12 21.33
N TYR A 475 9.81 -13.51 20.36
CA TYR A 475 9.63 -12.07 20.24
C TYR A 475 8.14 -11.72 20.10
N TYR A 476 7.76 -10.52 20.50
CA TYR A 476 6.45 -9.98 20.18
C TYR A 476 6.34 -9.70 18.68
N ASN A 477 5.16 -9.92 18.11
CA ASN A 477 4.89 -9.54 16.74
C ASN A 477 5.03 -8.02 16.60
N LEU A 478 5.76 -7.57 15.54
CA LEU A 478 5.94 -6.17 15.23
C LEU A 478 5.04 -5.80 14.03
N GLU A 479 4.23 -4.77 14.21
CA GLU A 479 3.56 -4.09 13.10
C GLU A 479 4.29 -2.77 12.82
N ASP A 480 4.65 -2.54 11.56
CA ASP A 480 5.37 -1.36 11.09
C ASP A 480 4.87 -0.97 9.70
N SER A 481 5.42 0.08 9.12
CA SER A 481 5.11 0.50 7.76
C SER A 481 6.34 1.06 7.06
N MET A 482 6.34 1.04 5.74
CA MET A 482 7.31 1.71 4.91
C MET A 482 6.63 2.37 3.72
N SER A 483 7.19 3.48 3.24
CA SER A 483 6.69 4.22 2.09
C SER A 483 7.75 4.31 1.00
N THR A 484 7.33 4.10 -0.23
CA THR A 484 8.15 4.36 -1.42
C THR A 484 7.73 5.65 -2.14
N GLN A 485 6.75 6.39 -1.61
CA GLN A 485 6.15 7.56 -2.24
C GLN A 485 7.05 8.80 -2.29
N THR A 486 7.94 8.97 -1.31
CA THR A 486 8.69 10.23 -1.13
C THR A 486 10.19 10.10 -1.38
N SER A 487 10.70 8.89 -1.61
CA SER A 487 12.13 8.66 -1.79
C SER A 487 12.50 8.68 -3.27
N ALA A 488 13.38 9.59 -3.66
CA ALA A 488 14.03 9.58 -4.97
C ALA A 488 15.12 8.49 -5.07
N GLU A 489 15.43 7.79 -3.98
CA GLU A 489 16.46 6.75 -3.94
C GLU A 489 15.95 5.45 -4.57
N GLU A 490 16.78 4.81 -5.36
CA GLU A 490 16.49 3.51 -6.00
C GLU A 490 16.48 2.35 -5.02
N SER A 491 17.22 2.49 -3.92
CA SER A 491 17.30 1.51 -2.85
C SER A 491 17.34 2.18 -1.49
N PHE A 492 16.77 1.53 -0.48
CA PHE A 492 16.84 1.98 0.91
C PHE A 492 16.89 0.81 1.88
N THR A 493 17.39 1.08 3.08
CA THR A 493 17.44 0.08 4.16
C THR A 493 16.43 0.46 5.23
N LYS A 494 15.70 -0.54 5.76
CA LYS A 494 14.81 -0.37 6.91
C LYS A 494 15.16 -1.38 8.00
N ASP A 495 15.46 -0.86 9.18
CA ASP A 495 15.61 -1.64 10.40
C ASP A 495 14.24 -1.96 11.02
N LEU A 496 14.04 -3.22 11.40
CA LEU A 496 12.86 -3.73 12.07
C LEU A 496 13.28 -4.20 13.46
N LEU A 497 12.89 -3.43 14.48
CA LEU A 497 13.33 -3.61 15.86
C LEU A 497 12.31 -4.45 16.65
N LEU A 498 12.61 -5.71 16.91
CA LEU A 498 11.72 -6.64 17.63
C LEU A 498 12.03 -6.63 19.13
N GLU A 499 10.98 -6.62 19.91
CA GLU A 499 11.08 -6.70 21.38
C GLU A 499 10.91 -8.14 21.82
N LYS A 500 11.90 -8.64 22.59
CA LYS A 500 11.89 -10.03 23.08
C LYS A 500 10.71 -10.27 24.01
N ASP A 501 9.96 -11.36 23.79
CA ASP A 501 8.87 -11.76 24.69
C ASP A 501 9.49 -12.32 25.97
N PRO A 502 9.27 -11.66 27.11
CA PRO A 502 9.81 -12.12 28.38
C PRO A 502 9.15 -13.42 28.88
N LYS A 503 8.17 -13.95 28.17
CA LYS A 503 7.40 -15.18 28.49
C LYS A 503 6.90 -15.18 29.93
N LEU A 504 6.34 -14.07 30.36
CA LEU A 504 5.83 -13.92 31.72
C LEU A 504 4.64 -14.84 31.95
N ALA A 505 4.64 -15.51 33.09
CA ALA A 505 3.51 -16.30 33.57
C ALA A 505 3.35 -16.17 35.08
N LEU A 506 2.10 -16.08 35.55
CA LEU A 506 1.80 -16.30 36.97
C LEU A 506 1.82 -17.81 37.26
N VAL A 507 2.56 -18.18 38.26
CA VAL A 507 2.61 -19.57 38.75
C VAL A 507 2.35 -19.62 40.25
N GLY A 508 1.66 -20.65 40.69
CA GLY A 508 1.34 -20.84 42.10
C GLY A 508 1.09 -22.29 42.44
N LEU A 509 1.21 -22.61 43.73
CA LEU A 509 0.93 -23.92 44.30
C LEU A 509 -0.04 -23.75 45.47
N VAL A 510 -1.25 -24.28 45.33
CA VAL A 510 -2.25 -24.28 46.43
C VAL A 510 -2.07 -25.56 47.25
N THR A 511 -1.92 -25.40 48.57
CA THR A 511 -1.68 -26.53 49.49
C THR A 511 -2.64 -26.50 50.67
N ASP A 512 -2.79 -27.67 51.33
CA ASP A 512 -3.53 -27.79 52.58
C ASP A 512 -2.70 -27.18 53.73
N LEU A 513 -3.36 -26.35 54.54
CA LEU A 513 -2.70 -25.63 55.66
C LEU A 513 -2.16 -26.59 56.73
N LYS A 514 -2.82 -27.74 56.92
CA LYS A 514 -2.49 -28.69 58.02
C LYS A 514 -1.32 -29.60 57.70
N ASN A 515 -1.28 -30.11 56.47
CA ASN A 515 -0.28 -31.14 56.11
C ASN A 515 0.65 -30.70 54.97
N GLY A 516 0.43 -29.51 54.35
CA GLY A 516 1.27 -28.98 53.29
C GLY A 516 1.12 -29.70 51.94
N GLN A 517 0.20 -30.66 51.82
CA GLN A 517 0.00 -31.40 50.58
C GLN A 517 -0.70 -30.55 49.50
N PRO A 518 -0.40 -30.77 48.21
CA PRO A 518 -1.10 -30.12 47.13
C PRO A 518 -2.62 -30.31 47.17
N LEU A 519 -3.40 -29.28 46.86
CA LEU A 519 -4.84 -29.36 46.86
C LEU A 519 -5.39 -29.38 45.43
N GLU A 520 -5.94 -30.52 45.05
CA GLU A 520 -6.71 -30.69 43.84
C GLU A 520 -8.09 -30.02 43.93
N GLY A 521 -8.64 -29.56 42.81
CA GLY A 521 -10.02 -29.10 42.71
C GLY A 521 -10.29 -27.78 43.41
N VAL A 522 -9.29 -26.93 43.65
CA VAL A 522 -9.47 -25.57 44.13
C VAL A 522 -9.84 -24.69 42.95
N LYS A 523 -10.99 -24.07 42.98
CA LYS A 523 -11.42 -23.05 42.03
C LYS A 523 -10.71 -21.73 42.35
N MET A 524 -9.89 -21.27 41.42
CA MET A 524 -9.19 -19.97 41.46
C MET A 524 -9.88 -19.00 40.53
N THR A 525 -10.42 -17.91 41.05
CA THR A 525 -10.96 -16.81 40.27
C THR A 525 -10.01 -15.62 40.39
N ILE A 526 -9.43 -15.16 39.28
CA ILE A 526 -8.43 -14.09 39.25
C ILE A 526 -8.99 -12.91 38.45
N LYS A 527 -8.97 -11.73 39.06
CA LYS A 527 -9.42 -10.49 38.45
C LYS A 527 -8.34 -9.45 38.43
N GLU A 528 -8.21 -8.70 37.33
CA GLU A 528 -7.25 -7.61 37.22
C GLU A 528 -7.74 -6.37 37.99
N LEU A 529 -6.88 -5.75 38.78
CA LEU A 529 -7.19 -4.55 39.54
C LEU A 529 -6.60 -3.30 38.87
N PRO A 530 -7.27 -2.11 38.92
CA PRO A 530 -8.54 -1.85 39.65
C PRO A 530 -9.82 -2.15 38.84
N SER A 531 -9.72 -2.63 37.61
CA SER A 531 -10.86 -2.79 36.70
C SER A 531 -11.87 -3.86 37.15
N ASN A 532 -11.45 -4.79 38.00
CA ASN A 532 -12.18 -6.02 38.36
C ASN A 532 -12.55 -6.91 37.16
N ALA A 533 -11.89 -6.71 36.00
CA ALA A 533 -12.06 -7.54 34.83
C ALA A 533 -11.55 -8.96 35.14
N GLU A 534 -12.28 -9.96 34.67
CA GLU A 534 -11.87 -11.35 34.82
C GLU A 534 -10.59 -11.60 34.00
N PHE A 535 -9.54 -12.05 34.68
CA PHE A 535 -8.28 -12.43 34.05
C PHE A 535 -8.23 -13.94 33.79
N ASP A 536 -8.65 -14.76 34.78
CA ASP A 536 -8.65 -16.22 34.65
C ASP A 536 -9.62 -16.89 35.64
N ASN A 537 -10.16 -18.03 35.22
CA ASN A 537 -10.89 -18.99 36.05
C ASN A 537 -10.24 -20.36 35.88
N TYR A 538 -9.64 -20.88 36.92
CA TYR A 538 -8.87 -22.11 36.86
C TYR A 538 -9.29 -23.04 38.02
N THR A 539 -9.20 -24.35 37.78
CA THR A 539 -9.35 -25.35 38.82
C THR A 539 -8.06 -26.14 38.93
N THR A 540 -7.48 -26.20 40.14
CA THR A 540 -6.17 -26.86 40.36
C THR A 540 -6.23 -28.36 40.08
N SER A 541 -5.17 -28.89 39.47
CA SER A 541 -4.94 -30.31 39.22
C SER A 541 -4.59 -31.05 40.53
N ALA A 542 -4.38 -32.36 40.43
CA ALA A 542 -3.87 -33.18 41.55
C ALA A 542 -2.51 -32.68 42.11
N ALA A 543 -1.73 -31.96 41.29
CA ALA A 543 -0.52 -31.30 41.70
C ALA A 543 -0.74 -29.98 42.47
N GLY A 544 -1.98 -29.49 42.56
CA GLY A 544 -2.33 -28.23 43.23
C GLY A 544 -1.79 -26.99 42.52
N ASP A 545 -1.25 -27.14 41.31
CA ASP A 545 -0.52 -26.12 40.59
C ASP A 545 -1.45 -25.18 39.80
N TYR A 546 -0.96 -23.99 39.55
CA TYR A 546 -1.53 -22.97 38.69
C TYR A 546 -0.47 -22.37 37.78
N ARG A 547 -0.78 -22.18 36.49
CA ARG A 547 0.05 -21.47 35.52
C ARG A 547 -0.78 -20.76 34.51
N LYS A 548 -0.57 -19.44 34.34
CA LYS A 548 -1.21 -18.61 33.31
C LYS A 548 -0.21 -17.63 32.71
N ALA A 549 -0.09 -17.63 31.38
CA ALA A 549 0.73 -16.68 30.67
C ALA A 549 0.15 -15.24 30.76
N LEU A 550 1.01 -14.27 31.00
CA LEU A 550 0.72 -12.84 31.07
C LEU A 550 0.94 -12.20 29.69
N LYS A 551 0.03 -12.46 28.76
CA LYS A 551 0.12 -11.91 27.41
C LYS A 551 0.10 -10.38 27.42
N GLY A 552 1.05 -9.75 26.69
CA GLY A 552 1.15 -8.30 26.54
C GLY A 552 1.74 -7.56 27.73
N LYS A 553 2.09 -8.24 28.82
CA LYS A 553 2.81 -7.63 29.95
C LYS A 553 4.32 -7.66 29.68
N LYS A 554 5.03 -6.65 30.18
CA LYS A 554 6.46 -6.40 29.93
C LYS A 554 7.25 -6.27 31.23
N ILE A 555 8.57 -6.40 31.13
CA ILE A 555 9.48 -6.00 32.22
C ILE A 555 9.31 -4.52 32.48
N GLY A 556 9.15 -4.13 33.76
CA GLY A 556 8.83 -2.79 34.18
C GLY A 556 7.35 -2.53 34.48
N ASP A 557 6.45 -3.43 34.04
CA ASP A 557 5.04 -3.28 34.34
C ASP A 557 4.76 -3.55 35.83
N LYS A 558 3.77 -2.84 36.37
CA LYS A 558 3.17 -3.12 37.68
C LYS A 558 1.86 -3.86 37.46
N ILE A 559 1.80 -5.10 37.94
CA ILE A 559 0.62 -5.95 37.85
C ILE A 559 -0.11 -6.04 39.20
N SER A 560 -1.42 -6.08 39.16
CA SER A 560 -2.25 -6.17 40.37
C SER A 560 -3.48 -7.03 40.09
N TYR A 561 -3.66 -8.05 40.93
CA TYR A 561 -4.75 -9.02 40.80
C TYR A 561 -5.44 -9.25 42.15
N SER A 562 -6.77 -9.48 42.15
CA SER A 562 -7.52 -10.14 43.22
C SER A 562 -7.61 -11.62 42.89
N ILE A 563 -7.22 -12.48 43.81
CA ILE A 563 -7.20 -13.94 43.69
C ILE A 563 -8.12 -14.54 44.74
N LYS A 564 -9.23 -15.16 44.30
CA LYS A 564 -10.18 -15.86 45.14
C LYS A 564 -9.97 -17.38 45.01
N LEU A 565 -9.80 -18.07 46.14
CA LEU A 565 -9.64 -19.52 46.23
C LEU A 565 -10.90 -20.11 46.88
N GLU A 566 -11.57 -21.06 46.23
CA GLU A 566 -12.77 -21.72 46.70
C GLU A 566 -12.64 -23.25 46.55
N LYS A 567 -12.92 -23.98 47.62
CA LYS A 567 -13.02 -25.45 47.60
C LYS A 567 -14.01 -25.92 48.66
N GLU A 568 -14.83 -26.92 48.32
CA GLU A 568 -15.73 -27.55 49.29
C GLU A 568 -15.03 -28.01 50.55
N LYS A 569 -15.57 -27.73 51.72
CA LYS A 569 -15.03 -28.03 53.07
C LYS A 569 -13.76 -27.23 53.44
N TYR A 570 -13.33 -26.28 52.64
CA TYR A 570 -12.24 -25.35 52.96
C TYR A 570 -12.75 -23.91 53.05
N LEU A 571 -12.08 -23.10 53.84
CA LEU A 571 -12.39 -21.69 53.90
C LEU A 571 -12.06 -20.99 52.60
N THR A 572 -13.01 -20.24 52.06
CA THR A 572 -12.76 -19.30 50.94
C THR A 572 -11.72 -18.29 51.35
N LYS A 573 -10.73 -18.09 50.48
CA LYS A 573 -9.65 -17.14 50.72
C LYS A 573 -9.59 -16.14 49.54
N GLU A 574 -9.56 -14.86 49.87
CA GLU A 574 -9.39 -13.79 48.88
C GLU A 574 -8.11 -13.01 49.18
N LEU A 575 -7.24 -12.86 48.18
CA LEU A 575 -5.92 -12.30 48.30
C LEU A 575 -5.72 -11.22 47.24
N THR A 576 -4.96 -10.16 47.59
CA THR A 576 -4.54 -9.16 46.60
C THR A 576 -3.06 -9.37 46.30
N PHE A 577 -2.77 -9.51 45.02
CA PHE A 577 -1.42 -9.65 44.50
C PHE A 577 -1.01 -8.34 43.83
N ILE A 578 0.12 -7.77 44.22
CA ILE A 578 0.74 -6.59 43.60
C ILE A 578 2.19 -6.92 43.38
N TYR A 579 2.66 -6.75 42.14
CA TYR A 579 4.03 -7.11 41.77
C TYR A 579 4.59 -6.19 40.69
N ASP A 580 5.83 -5.74 40.89
CA ASP A 580 6.58 -5.03 39.85
C ASP A 580 7.40 -6.06 39.05
N VAL A 581 7.14 -6.21 37.76
CA VAL A 581 7.79 -7.20 36.91
C VAL A 581 9.23 -6.78 36.65
N LYS A 582 10.19 -7.53 37.19
CA LYS A 582 11.62 -7.18 37.11
C LYS A 582 12.42 -8.13 36.22
N THR A 583 12.00 -9.37 36.07
CA THR A 583 12.73 -10.42 35.38
C THR A 583 11.80 -11.21 34.45
N PRO A 584 12.31 -11.77 33.32
CA PRO A 584 11.52 -12.63 32.46
C PRO A 584 11.18 -13.98 33.16
N GLY A 585 10.16 -14.65 32.62
CA GLY A 585 9.75 -15.98 33.05
C GLY A 585 8.67 -16.00 34.15
N ASP A 586 8.72 -16.96 35.03
CA ASP A 586 7.65 -17.25 35.97
C ASP A 586 7.63 -16.32 37.19
N ILE A 587 6.50 -15.71 37.45
CA ILE A 587 6.21 -14.89 38.63
C ILE A 587 5.48 -15.78 39.64
N LYS A 588 6.17 -16.12 40.74
CA LYS A 588 5.70 -17.07 41.74
C LYS A 588 4.83 -16.41 42.80
N LEU A 589 3.54 -16.69 42.76
CA LEU A 589 2.57 -16.18 43.74
C LEU A 589 2.95 -16.56 45.20
N ASN A 590 3.43 -17.79 45.42
CA ASN A 590 3.79 -18.29 46.75
C ASN A 590 4.97 -17.55 47.43
N GLU A 591 5.76 -16.77 46.68
CA GLU A 591 6.84 -15.96 47.25
C GLU A 591 6.31 -14.67 47.90
N THR A 592 5.12 -14.21 47.50
CA THR A 592 4.56 -12.95 47.98
C THR A 592 3.26 -13.14 48.77
N MET A 593 2.59 -14.28 48.67
CA MET A 593 1.34 -14.55 49.33
C MET A 593 1.20 -16.01 49.78
N ASP A 594 0.37 -16.22 50.78
CA ASP A 594 0.07 -17.54 51.30
C ASP A 594 -1.14 -18.16 50.60
N LEU A 595 -0.90 -19.13 49.72
CA LEU A 595 -1.93 -19.88 49.00
C LEU A 595 -2.39 -21.15 49.74
N LYS A 596 -2.09 -21.28 51.04
CA LYS A 596 -2.55 -22.40 51.84
C LYS A 596 -4.01 -22.26 52.22
N MET A 597 -4.79 -23.30 52.09
CA MET A 597 -6.20 -23.33 52.46
C MET A 597 -6.42 -24.21 53.69
N GLY A 598 -7.17 -23.68 54.65
CA GLY A 598 -7.54 -24.42 55.86
C GLY A 598 -8.85 -25.19 55.70
N GLN A 599 -8.84 -26.49 56.02
CA GLN A 599 -10.07 -27.27 56.04
C GLN A 599 -10.95 -26.82 57.22
N VAL A 600 -12.23 -26.61 56.94
CA VAL A 600 -13.23 -26.29 58.00
C VAL A 600 -13.57 -27.54 58.77
N ALA A 601 -13.00 -27.69 59.96
CA ALA A 601 -13.24 -28.85 60.84
C ALA A 601 -13.42 -28.40 62.31
N VAL A 602 -14.14 -29.21 63.09
CA VAL A 602 -14.30 -29.00 64.51
C VAL A 602 -12.93 -29.10 65.20
N GLY A 603 -12.66 -28.18 66.11
CA GLY A 603 -11.38 -28.07 66.84
C GLY A 603 -10.35 -27.17 66.16
N MET A 604 -10.60 -26.70 64.97
CA MET A 604 -9.70 -25.75 64.27
C MET A 604 -9.87 -24.33 64.79
N ASP A 605 -8.77 -23.58 64.86
CA ASP A 605 -8.78 -22.15 65.22
C ASP A 605 -8.96 -21.29 63.96
N LEU A 606 -10.08 -20.67 63.83
CA LEU A 606 -10.44 -19.82 62.70
C LEU A 606 -9.47 -18.63 62.51
N ALA A 607 -8.90 -18.11 63.64
CA ALA A 607 -7.94 -17.04 63.58
C ALA A 607 -6.68 -17.38 62.76
N LYS A 608 -6.21 -18.63 62.84
CA LYS A 608 -5.06 -19.14 62.08
C LYS A 608 -5.42 -19.42 60.63
N MET A 609 -6.72 -19.67 60.33
CA MET A 609 -7.15 -20.05 58.98
C MET A 609 -7.37 -18.83 58.10
N ILE A 610 -7.73 -17.65 58.68
CA ILE A 610 -8.04 -16.40 57.95
C ILE A 610 -7.07 -15.26 58.29
N ASP A 611 -5.92 -15.57 58.86
CA ASP A 611 -4.85 -14.62 59.21
C ASP A 611 -5.36 -13.44 60.01
N ILE A 612 -6.03 -13.71 61.15
CA ILE A 612 -6.48 -12.70 62.09
C ILE A 612 -5.30 -12.20 62.92
N LYS A 613 -5.08 -10.90 62.91
CA LYS A 613 -4.12 -10.28 63.83
C LYS A 613 -4.61 -10.35 65.25
N PRO A 614 -3.69 -10.37 66.23
CA PRO A 614 -4.09 -10.43 67.66
C PRO A 614 -5.07 -9.34 67.99
N ILE A 615 -6.20 -9.74 68.69
CA ILE A 615 -7.21 -8.81 69.17
C ILE A 615 -6.64 -8.10 70.41
N TYR A 616 -6.22 -6.85 70.22
CA TYR A 616 -5.64 -6.03 71.29
C TYR A 616 -6.71 -5.23 72.06
N PHE A 617 -6.49 -5.12 73.35
CA PHE A 617 -7.28 -4.33 74.29
C PHE A 617 -6.37 -3.35 75.05
N ASP A 618 -6.90 -2.27 75.52
CA ASP A 618 -6.17 -1.36 76.41
C ASP A 618 -5.86 -2.03 77.73
N LEU A 619 -4.81 -1.60 78.42
CA LEU A 619 -4.36 -2.17 79.67
C LEU A 619 -5.52 -2.18 80.68
N GLY A 620 -5.83 -3.35 81.24
CA GLY A 620 -6.95 -3.54 82.20
C GLY A 620 -8.35 -3.36 81.64
N LYS A 621 -8.52 -3.04 80.33
CA LYS A 621 -9.83 -2.82 79.72
C LYS A 621 -10.23 -4.01 78.84
N SER A 622 -11.56 -4.05 78.54
CA SER A 622 -12.20 -5.03 77.69
C SER A 622 -12.99 -4.40 76.53
N ASN A 623 -12.90 -3.10 76.32
CA ASN A 623 -13.58 -2.43 75.22
C ASN A 623 -12.91 -2.75 73.90
N ILE A 624 -13.69 -3.04 72.85
CA ILE A 624 -13.17 -3.33 71.51
C ILE A 624 -12.60 -2.06 70.89
N ARG A 625 -11.33 -2.08 70.55
CA ARG A 625 -10.64 -0.99 69.85
C ARG A 625 -10.98 -1.03 68.35
N LYS A 626 -10.73 0.07 67.62
CA LYS A 626 -11.00 0.16 66.18
C LYS A 626 -10.22 -0.89 65.34
N ASP A 627 -8.94 -1.13 65.68
CA ASP A 627 -8.09 -2.16 65.09
C ASP A 627 -8.61 -3.59 65.38
N ALA A 628 -9.05 -3.86 66.61
CA ALA A 628 -9.67 -5.10 67.00
C ALA A 628 -11.02 -5.35 66.26
N ALA A 629 -11.80 -4.30 66.04
CA ALA A 629 -13.05 -4.36 65.31
C ALA A 629 -12.86 -4.87 63.87
N ILE A 630 -11.82 -4.36 63.16
CA ILE A 630 -11.49 -4.81 61.79
C ILE A 630 -11.17 -6.31 61.75
N GLU A 631 -10.48 -6.81 62.72
CA GLU A 631 -10.15 -8.25 62.80
C GLU A 631 -11.35 -9.12 63.15
N LEU A 632 -12.26 -8.63 64.04
CA LEU A 632 -13.50 -9.29 64.38
C LEU A 632 -14.48 -9.30 63.19
N ASP A 633 -14.47 -8.28 62.35
CA ASP A 633 -15.30 -8.22 61.14
C ASP A 633 -14.94 -9.36 60.15
N LYS A 634 -13.70 -9.77 60.10
CA LYS A 634 -13.28 -10.96 59.31
C LYS A 634 -13.96 -12.24 59.83
N VAL A 635 -14.02 -12.42 61.12
CA VAL A 635 -14.75 -13.57 61.74
C VAL A 635 -16.24 -13.50 61.41
N VAL A 636 -16.85 -12.32 61.53
CA VAL A 636 -18.24 -12.10 61.18
C VAL A 636 -18.49 -12.45 59.70
N ALA A 637 -17.63 -12.06 58.79
CA ALA A 637 -17.76 -12.36 57.37
C ALA A 637 -17.78 -13.88 57.14
N VAL A 638 -16.80 -14.62 57.72
CA VAL A 638 -16.77 -16.07 57.60
C VAL A 638 -17.95 -16.75 58.24
N MET A 639 -18.37 -16.33 59.44
CA MET A 639 -19.55 -16.90 60.07
C MET A 639 -20.87 -16.56 59.34
N LYS A 640 -20.96 -15.48 58.56
CA LYS A 640 -22.09 -15.19 57.66
C LYS A 640 -22.07 -16.10 56.43
N GLU A 641 -20.90 -16.40 55.90
CA GLU A 641 -20.72 -17.34 54.78
C GLU A 641 -21.03 -18.77 55.21
N TYR A 642 -20.46 -19.22 56.34
CA TYR A 642 -20.64 -20.58 56.88
C TYR A 642 -21.73 -20.62 57.96
N LYS A 643 -23.03 -20.57 57.54
CA LYS A 643 -24.18 -20.51 58.43
C LYS A 643 -24.33 -21.70 59.41
N ASN A 644 -23.71 -22.82 59.12
CA ASN A 644 -23.70 -24.04 59.95
C ASN A 644 -22.53 -24.10 60.94
N MET A 645 -21.65 -23.10 60.98
CA MET A 645 -20.45 -23.03 61.85
C MET A 645 -20.81 -22.45 63.22
N PHE A 646 -20.32 -23.08 64.28
CA PHE A 646 -20.39 -22.61 65.66
C PHE A 646 -18.98 -22.40 66.18
N VAL A 647 -18.73 -21.28 66.88
CA VAL A 647 -17.39 -20.84 67.27
C VAL A 647 -17.36 -20.53 68.78
N GLU A 648 -16.35 -21.04 69.49
CA GLU A 648 -15.98 -20.60 70.83
C GLU A 648 -14.86 -19.56 70.74
N LEU A 649 -15.10 -18.40 71.34
CA LEU A 649 -14.13 -17.34 71.56
C LEU A 649 -13.30 -17.63 72.82
N GLY A 650 -12.05 -17.98 72.73
CA GLY A 650 -11.16 -18.16 73.86
C GLY A 650 -10.24 -16.95 74.05
N ALA A 651 -10.31 -16.25 75.16
CA ALA A 651 -9.34 -15.18 75.44
C ALA A 651 -8.35 -15.58 76.50
N HIS A 652 -7.08 -15.24 76.28
CA HIS A 652 -5.94 -15.63 77.10
C HIS A 652 -5.18 -14.39 77.59
N THR A 653 -4.53 -14.49 78.74
CA THR A 653 -3.58 -13.48 79.23
C THR A 653 -2.21 -14.09 79.36
N ASP A 654 -1.19 -13.25 79.59
CA ASP A 654 0.08 -13.72 80.12
C ASP A 654 -0.04 -13.98 81.61
N CYS A 655 1.01 -14.44 82.26
CA CYS A 655 1.05 -14.85 83.65
C CYS A 655 1.18 -13.67 84.63
N ARG A 656 1.33 -12.44 84.16
CA ARG A 656 1.54 -11.26 85.02
C ARG A 656 0.26 -10.79 85.66
N GLY A 657 0.17 -10.86 86.96
CA GLY A 657 -1.02 -10.50 87.70
C GLY A 657 -1.58 -11.67 88.52
N ALA A 658 -2.69 -11.44 89.30
CA ALA A 658 -3.29 -12.53 90.05
C ALA A 658 -4.12 -13.46 89.11
N LYS A 659 -4.03 -14.76 89.22
CA LYS A 659 -4.72 -15.77 88.41
C LYS A 659 -6.23 -15.51 88.29
N ALA A 660 -6.86 -15.17 89.42
CA ALA A 660 -8.28 -14.83 89.41
C ALA A 660 -8.62 -13.53 88.64
N ALA A 661 -7.72 -12.54 88.72
CA ALA A 661 -7.84 -11.31 87.95
C ALA A 661 -7.65 -11.54 86.45
N ASN A 662 -6.67 -12.39 86.11
CA ASN A 662 -6.40 -12.77 84.68
C ASN A 662 -7.60 -13.58 84.12
N ALA A 663 -8.20 -14.46 84.85
CA ALA A 663 -9.38 -15.24 84.51
C ALA A 663 -10.59 -14.27 84.28
N ALA A 664 -10.82 -13.34 85.25
CA ALA A 664 -11.90 -12.36 85.15
C ALA A 664 -11.72 -11.39 83.95
N LEU A 665 -10.49 -10.90 83.71
CA LEU A 665 -10.17 -9.98 82.59
C LEU A 665 -10.35 -10.65 81.26
N SER A 666 -9.84 -11.84 81.11
CA SER A 666 -9.98 -12.64 79.87
C SER A 666 -11.44 -12.96 79.59
N GLY A 667 -12.27 -13.30 80.64
CA GLY A 667 -13.69 -13.50 80.47
C GLY A 667 -14.44 -12.29 79.99
N LYS A 668 -14.11 -11.07 80.55
CA LYS A 668 -14.68 -9.81 80.06
C LYS A 668 -14.28 -9.51 78.61
N ARG A 669 -13.05 -9.78 78.21
CA ARG A 669 -12.58 -9.61 76.84
C ARG A 669 -13.25 -10.56 75.84
N ALA A 670 -13.32 -11.83 76.19
CA ALA A 670 -14.04 -12.79 75.39
C ALA A 670 -15.52 -12.42 75.21
N LYS A 671 -16.18 -11.99 76.27
CA LYS A 671 -17.56 -11.57 76.21
C LYS A 671 -17.78 -10.25 75.40
N ALA A 672 -16.85 -9.34 75.47
CA ALA A 672 -16.92 -8.13 74.67
C ALA A 672 -16.81 -8.45 73.17
N SER A 673 -15.89 -9.36 72.76
CA SER A 673 -15.73 -9.81 71.39
C SER A 673 -16.96 -10.61 70.90
N GLU A 674 -17.51 -11.50 71.73
CA GLU A 674 -18.77 -12.20 71.44
C GLU A 674 -19.93 -11.21 71.20
N THR A 675 -20.11 -10.23 72.10
CA THR A 675 -21.12 -9.22 71.98
C THR A 675 -20.95 -8.36 70.72
N TYR A 676 -19.72 -8.07 70.29
CA TYR A 676 -19.43 -7.40 69.04
C TYR A 676 -19.90 -8.20 67.84
N ILE A 677 -19.58 -9.51 67.78
CA ILE A 677 -19.96 -10.39 66.68
C ILE A 677 -21.48 -10.62 66.64
N GLU A 678 -22.13 -10.76 67.80
CA GLU A 678 -23.60 -10.83 67.91
C GLU A 678 -24.27 -9.56 67.30
N LYS A 679 -23.80 -8.38 67.72
CA LYS A 679 -24.30 -7.08 67.17
C LYS A 679 -24.07 -6.94 65.67
N ALA A 680 -23.04 -7.57 65.13
CA ALA A 680 -22.79 -7.61 63.70
C ALA A 680 -23.67 -8.59 62.92
N GLY A 681 -24.64 -9.22 63.57
CA GLY A 681 -25.68 -10.06 62.96
C GLY A 681 -25.42 -11.57 62.98
N ILE A 682 -24.55 -12.06 63.82
CA ILE A 682 -24.36 -13.51 64.05
C ILE A 682 -25.29 -13.95 65.15
N ASP A 683 -26.05 -15.06 64.95
CA ASP A 683 -26.96 -15.64 65.92
C ASP A 683 -26.17 -16.02 67.19
N LYS A 684 -26.65 -15.58 68.34
CA LYS A 684 -26.10 -15.86 69.65
C LYS A 684 -25.94 -17.35 69.96
N ALA A 685 -26.80 -18.21 69.41
CA ALA A 685 -26.68 -19.65 69.56
C ALA A 685 -25.46 -20.26 68.88
N ARG A 686 -24.83 -19.52 67.94
CA ARG A 686 -23.71 -19.95 67.11
C ARG A 686 -22.34 -19.51 67.67
N ILE A 687 -22.35 -18.64 68.70
CA ILE A 687 -21.12 -18.14 69.28
C ILE A 687 -21.15 -18.28 70.81
N SER A 688 -20.03 -18.66 71.39
CA SER A 688 -19.83 -18.70 72.81
C SER A 688 -18.50 -18.10 73.18
N SER A 689 -18.34 -17.62 74.40
CA SER A 689 -17.08 -17.04 74.86
C SER A 689 -16.62 -17.60 76.16
N LYS A 690 -15.29 -17.78 76.28
CA LYS A 690 -14.64 -18.29 77.49
C LYS A 690 -13.32 -17.58 77.76
N GLY A 691 -13.16 -17.13 79.00
CA GLY A 691 -11.88 -16.60 79.45
C GLY A 691 -11.00 -17.74 80.06
N TYR A 692 -9.84 -17.89 79.51
CA TYR A 692 -8.88 -18.93 79.97
C TYR A 692 -7.83 -18.32 80.88
N GLY A 693 -7.71 -16.99 81.03
CA GLY A 693 -6.64 -16.41 81.82
C GLY A 693 -5.25 -16.91 81.37
N GLU A 694 -4.42 -17.23 82.33
CA GLU A 694 -3.09 -17.80 82.11
C GLU A 694 -3.05 -19.34 82.14
N SER A 695 -4.23 -20.00 82.13
CA SER A 695 -4.29 -21.48 82.27
C SER A 695 -3.83 -22.24 81.03
N LYS A 696 -3.70 -21.56 79.88
CA LYS A 696 -3.25 -22.17 78.61
C LYS A 696 -2.18 -21.30 77.96
N LEU A 697 -0.97 -21.22 78.62
CA LEU A 697 0.17 -20.54 78.04
C LEU A 697 0.73 -21.33 76.82
N LEU A 698 1.22 -20.66 75.82
CA LEU A 698 1.80 -21.24 74.58
C LEU A 698 3.30 -21.54 74.77
N ASN A 699 3.93 -20.97 75.78
CA ASN A 699 5.35 -21.09 76.07
C ASN A 699 5.60 -21.34 77.56
N GLY A 700 6.87 -21.50 77.97
CA GLY A 700 7.30 -21.77 79.37
C GLY A 700 7.17 -20.58 80.32
N CYS A 701 6.50 -19.48 79.91
CA CYS A 701 6.39 -18.23 80.66
C CYS A 701 5.33 -18.30 81.77
N ALA A 702 5.36 -19.29 82.61
CA ALA A 702 4.46 -19.41 83.77
C ALA A 702 4.98 -18.59 84.95
N CYS A 703 4.12 -17.88 85.65
CA CYS A 703 4.42 -17.08 86.85
C CYS A 703 3.86 -17.73 88.09
N GLU A 704 4.33 -18.92 88.44
CA GLU A 704 3.85 -19.62 89.60
C GLU A 704 4.62 -19.16 90.89
N GLY A 705 3.87 -18.77 91.96
CA GLY A 705 4.41 -18.38 93.22
C GLY A 705 5.06 -16.98 93.23
N LYS A 706 6.12 -16.82 94.03
CA LYS A 706 6.89 -15.58 94.20
C LYS A 706 8.00 -15.40 93.15
N VAL A 707 8.10 -16.25 92.13
CA VAL A 707 9.07 -16.17 91.06
C VAL A 707 8.66 -15.16 90.01
N LYS A 708 9.51 -14.21 89.74
CA LYS A 708 9.31 -13.26 88.61
C LYS A 708 9.62 -14.01 87.31
N PRO A 709 8.75 -13.85 86.33
CA PRO A 709 9.01 -14.45 84.99
C PRO A 709 10.28 -13.89 84.35
N THR A 710 11.10 -14.76 83.81
CA THR A 710 12.31 -14.38 83.04
C THR A 710 12.03 -14.13 81.55
N CYS A 711 10.76 -14.18 81.14
CA CYS A 711 10.36 -14.08 79.77
C CYS A 711 10.38 -12.59 79.23
N THR A 712 10.73 -12.45 78.03
CA THR A 712 10.69 -11.17 77.27
C THR A 712 9.26 -10.71 77.01
N GLU A 713 9.06 -9.43 76.77
CA GLU A 713 7.73 -8.86 76.40
C GLU A 713 7.12 -9.57 75.19
N ASP A 714 7.91 -9.95 74.19
CA ASP A 714 7.44 -10.69 73.01
C ASP A 714 6.95 -12.08 73.34
N GLU A 715 7.60 -12.79 74.33
CA GLU A 715 7.15 -14.08 74.83
C GLU A 715 5.85 -13.96 75.61
N HIS A 716 5.68 -12.90 76.40
CA HIS A 716 4.43 -12.59 77.07
C HIS A 716 3.34 -12.18 76.06
N ALA A 717 3.68 -11.44 75.00
CA ALA A 717 2.72 -11.02 73.97
C ALA A 717 2.13 -12.25 73.24
N LYS A 718 2.87 -13.31 73.02
CA LYS A 718 2.37 -14.57 72.42
C LYS A 718 1.27 -15.20 73.22
N ASN A 719 1.28 -15.03 74.55
CA ASN A 719 0.22 -15.58 75.44
C ASN A 719 -1.02 -14.69 75.48
N ARG A 720 -0.94 -13.42 75.22
CA ARG A 720 -2.07 -12.45 75.16
C ARG A 720 -2.76 -12.59 73.81
N ARG A 721 -3.58 -13.60 73.62
CA ARG A 721 -4.25 -13.92 72.37
C ARG A 721 -5.72 -14.19 72.52
N THR A 722 -6.42 -14.13 71.42
CA THR A 722 -7.80 -14.59 71.29
C THR A 722 -7.83 -15.72 70.25
N GLU A 723 -8.44 -16.82 70.59
CA GLU A 723 -8.65 -18.00 69.73
C GLU A 723 -10.15 -18.04 69.32
N PHE A 724 -10.44 -18.52 68.11
CA PHE A 724 -11.79 -18.70 67.59
C PHE A 724 -11.96 -20.15 67.15
N ILE A 725 -12.26 -21.01 68.12
CA ILE A 725 -12.28 -22.48 67.89
C ILE A 725 -13.65 -22.88 67.32
N ILE A 726 -13.65 -23.56 66.20
CA ILE A 726 -14.83 -24.15 65.59
C ILE A 726 -15.26 -25.34 66.51
N THR A 727 -16.41 -25.20 67.15
CA THR A 727 -16.93 -26.18 68.11
C THR A 727 -17.93 -27.15 67.49
N LYS A 728 -18.61 -26.75 66.43
CA LYS A 728 -19.60 -27.55 65.72
C LYS A 728 -19.79 -27.07 64.30
N LEU A 729 -20.02 -28.04 63.41
CA LEU A 729 -20.53 -27.84 62.05
C LEU A 729 -21.85 -28.63 61.93
N LYS A 730 -22.96 -27.96 61.62
CA LYS A 730 -24.27 -28.62 61.42
C LYS A 730 -24.54 -28.92 59.96
#